data_43bd64ef5c64a2493513393fed4b0864
#
_entry.id   43bd64ef5c64a2493513393fed4b0864
#
_cell.length_a   1.000
_cell.length_b   1.000
_cell.length_c   1.000
_cell.angle_alpha   90.00
_cell.angle_beta   90.00
_cell.angle_gamma   90.00
#
_symmetry.space_group_name_H-M   'P 1'
#
loop_
_entity.id
_entity.type
_entity.pdbx_description
1 polymer ?
#
loop_
_entity_poly.entity_id
_entity_poly.type
_entity_poly.pdbx_seq_one_letter_code
_entity_poly.pdbx_strand_id
1 'polypeptide(L)'
;MKSFTTLLRSSLLFLLFIGCSAAFSANTTQKVSQVTSAVTLSDAVDYVITGSSPFASGGSVDITNTEHAVLIIQGIKPSQVISKHLNTHVFINGEQAVDGVNCQVKRYAMGTIIFPYPKNFRPLTVFSEKNFEGTSADNFGLEHSGGFMNTLSAAQLNNQIHSFKLKRGYMVTFATGKSGWGYSRCFIADTEDLEIAVLPDVLDGTITSYRVFSWFYASKKGLASDTDAGRNGTLNSSWCYDWAAGVNRLPDVECVPNHIYEDWPSPSACGSVTYATMMKTNNEPGNSADDHPQDVETVLNNWQNLMRTGLRLCSETSHDGSWGHLQQFIAAIDARGWRCDLLDLHCYWSGGFNNMQSYYNNYGKRPIVISEWVWGASWNNNGIFATDRSFSKANQQLNKDHLVGILSDLENSPYVERYAYWNSEADCSKLIRGSEVSIAGQYYADLKSNMGYNKAYEKIPNVVYTKPEGLTGEWNKKTGTYKISWNDSNGDIIKSVQVLRKNPGSKTYETIATLDPLDLNGKTVTYNYTDTLTEAGAYYYQVVNVGPNNRKLASDDEVSVTVAAAQSASGMQFGELTITNTEAVEVNYSEPFDTIPAVFIGIPSNSNANVGLSRKVSSVSKNKFSFAFVPWINGSSSEFAKAETVDFLAMPYGSKVFDDGQQYEIGSGKATNTETEIVFEKPFPEGVTPIVIVEMRPTLSKPLLTKVWDITNTGFKVVVKGEEKEGLKIVAKQNFAYLAITPGETRLGNGKKFYAGIGENPLYGKTYKQEHFLLGEDTLMVQNPLVFGATQENNTEALGVLRRVSDMTQTGEDGETYVVGMRIKKQVDETTSAGYTAATTGEAFGWVLLVDDDGPVDAVRDIISDRSGMPLVKVDANRRIVVSGAYELFTASGTKVAPGSSLAPGVYLVKVGKKTTKVVVR
;
A
#
# COMPACT_ATOMS: atom_id res chain seq x y z
N MET A 1 -51.43 18.55 -22.53
CA MET A 1 -51.86 17.82 -21.34
C MET A 1 -51.24 16.42 -21.36
N LYS A 2 -49.95 16.29 -21.21
CA LYS A 2 -49.20 15.07 -20.96
C LYS A 2 -47.76 15.48 -20.55
N SER A 3 -47.57 16.00 -19.38
CA SER A 3 -46.24 16.31 -18.81
C SER A 3 -46.40 16.84 -17.36
N PHE A 4 -47.07 16.09 -16.50
CA PHE A 4 -47.15 16.45 -15.06
C PHE A 4 -47.29 15.23 -14.11
N THR A 5 -47.00 14.01 -14.61
CA THR A 5 -47.20 12.80 -13.80
C THR A 5 -45.92 12.01 -13.55
N THR A 6 -44.75 12.54 -13.91
CA THR A 6 -43.47 11.82 -13.73
C THR A 6 -42.58 12.43 -12.64
N LEU A 7 -42.99 13.55 -12.01
CA LEU A 7 -42.21 14.20 -10.96
C LEU A 7 -42.70 13.93 -9.53
N LEU A 8 -43.74 13.13 -9.37
CA LEU A 8 -44.32 12.79 -8.04
C LEU A 8 -44.05 11.35 -7.57
N ARG A 9 -43.27 10.57 -8.32
CA ARG A 9 -42.87 9.20 -7.92
C ARG A 9 -41.46 9.06 -7.41
N SER A 10 -40.63 10.12 -7.47
CA SER A 10 -39.25 10.10 -6.96
C SER A 10 -39.12 10.70 -5.57
N SER A 11 -40.17 11.26 -4.99
CA SER A 11 -40.13 11.87 -3.65
C SER A 11 -40.80 11.02 -2.56
N LEU A 12 -41.27 9.81 -2.87
CA LEU A 12 -41.97 8.96 -1.92
C LEU A 12 -41.20 7.68 -1.54
N LEU A 13 -39.90 7.59 -1.87
CA LEU A 13 -39.05 6.46 -1.50
C LEU A 13 -37.91 6.84 -0.55
N PHE A 14 -37.97 8.03 0.06
CA PHE A 14 -36.98 8.49 1.03
C PHE A 14 -37.52 8.69 2.46
N LEU A 15 -38.72 8.16 2.74
CA LEU A 15 -39.38 8.36 4.04
C LEU A 15 -39.91 7.06 4.64
N LEU A 16 -39.09 5.98 4.63
CA LEU A 16 -39.43 4.75 5.33
C LEU A 16 -38.19 3.99 5.81
N PHE A 17 -37.27 4.70 6.48
CA PHE A 17 -36.26 4.14 7.39
C PHE A 17 -36.06 5.11 8.56
N ILE A 18 -37.15 5.51 9.21
CA ILE A 18 -37.10 5.96 10.60
C ILE A 18 -37.51 4.74 11.41
N GLY A 19 -36.52 3.83 11.62
CA GLY A 19 -36.61 2.85 12.69
C GLY A 19 -36.74 3.60 14.02
N CYS A 20 -37.70 3.22 14.85
CA CYS A 20 -37.87 3.70 16.22
C CYS A 20 -36.53 3.59 16.99
N SER A 21 -35.72 4.63 16.96
CA SER A 21 -34.85 4.94 18.08
C SER A 21 -35.75 5.60 19.11
N ALA A 22 -35.86 5.01 20.29
CA ALA A 22 -36.32 5.75 21.44
C ALA A 22 -35.35 6.88 21.65
N ALA A 23 -35.61 8.04 21.05
CA ALA A 23 -34.85 9.24 21.28
C ALA A 23 -35.02 9.56 22.77
N PHE A 24 -33.98 9.38 23.58
CA PHE A 24 -33.93 10.09 24.83
C PHE A 24 -34.13 11.58 24.49
N SER A 25 -35.16 12.17 25.03
CA SER A 25 -35.45 13.58 24.87
C SER A 25 -34.24 14.31 25.41
N ALA A 26 -33.64 15.18 24.59
CA ALA A 26 -32.61 16.11 25.07
C ALA A 26 -33.08 16.74 26.37
N ASN A 27 -32.14 16.90 27.33
CA ASN A 27 -32.46 17.52 28.62
C ASN A 27 -33.26 18.82 28.43
N THR A 28 -34.29 19.01 29.21
CA THR A 28 -34.96 20.29 29.26
C THR A 28 -34.04 21.33 29.94
N THR A 29 -33.94 22.55 29.39
CA THR A 29 -33.12 23.59 30.01
C THR A 29 -33.95 24.48 30.88
N GLN A 30 -33.64 24.52 32.19
CA GLN A 30 -34.22 25.47 33.14
C GLN A 30 -33.18 26.52 33.54
N LYS A 31 -33.45 27.79 33.31
CA LYS A 31 -32.55 28.91 33.64
C LYS A 31 -33.09 29.74 34.81
N VAL A 32 -32.20 30.01 35.77
CA VAL A 32 -32.48 30.91 36.90
C VAL A 32 -31.29 31.88 37.07
N SER A 33 -31.55 33.07 37.61
CA SER A 33 -30.48 34.00 37.96
C SER A 33 -29.76 33.60 39.25
N GLN A 34 -30.53 33.10 40.22
CA GLN A 34 -30.06 32.70 41.55
C GLN A 34 -31.01 31.65 42.14
N VAL A 35 -30.47 30.70 42.87
CA VAL A 35 -31.27 29.75 43.66
C VAL A 35 -31.54 30.33 45.03
N THR A 36 -32.83 30.59 45.36
CA THR A 36 -33.25 31.25 46.57
C THR A 36 -33.89 30.32 47.60
N SER A 37 -34.23 29.11 47.22
CA SER A 37 -34.80 28.07 48.09
C SER A 37 -34.29 26.69 47.65
N ALA A 38 -34.60 25.65 48.41
CA ALA A 38 -34.25 24.27 48.01
C ALA A 38 -34.94 23.85 46.72
N VAL A 39 -34.21 23.29 45.80
CA VAL A 39 -34.66 22.75 44.49
C VAL A 39 -34.21 21.30 44.39
N THR A 40 -35.10 20.39 43.98
CA THR A 40 -34.80 18.99 43.71
C THR A 40 -34.89 18.74 42.19
N LEU A 41 -33.85 18.14 41.65
CA LEU A 41 -33.77 17.72 40.25
C LEU A 41 -33.90 16.19 40.21
N SER A 42 -35.04 15.69 39.72
CA SER A 42 -35.31 14.23 39.59
C SER A 42 -35.47 13.78 38.16
N ASP A 43 -35.50 14.70 37.20
CA ASP A 43 -35.67 14.43 35.78
C ASP A 43 -34.43 14.82 34.95
N ALA A 44 -34.42 14.45 33.71
CA ALA A 44 -33.38 14.87 32.75
C ALA A 44 -33.45 16.40 32.48
N VAL A 45 -32.64 17.18 33.20
CA VAL A 45 -32.65 18.64 33.14
C VAL A 45 -31.24 19.24 33.17
N ASP A 46 -31.04 20.26 32.36
CA ASP A 46 -29.91 21.20 32.47
C ASP A 46 -30.35 22.38 33.31
N TYR A 47 -30.02 22.33 34.58
CA TYR A 47 -30.35 23.43 35.50
C TYR A 47 -29.24 24.47 35.49
N VAL A 48 -29.52 25.64 34.91
CA VAL A 48 -28.52 26.67 34.61
C VAL A 48 -28.69 27.90 35.52
N ILE A 49 -27.70 28.19 36.34
CA ILE A 49 -27.61 29.40 37.13
C ILE A 49 -26.79 30.45 36.40
N THR A 50 -27.37 31.61 36.11
CA THR A 50 -26.74 32.62 35.26
C THR A 50 -26.15 33.83 36.03
N GLY A 51 -26.47 34.00 37.30
CA GLY A 51 -26.02 35.14 38.10
C GLY A 51 -24.68 34.93 38.79
N SER A 52 -23.98 36.00 39.05
CA SER A 52 -22.66 36.02 39.73
C SER A 52 -22.71 35.60 41.21
N SER A 53 -23.91 35.65 41.83
CA SER A 53 -24.17 35.09 43.17
C SER A 53 -25.16 33.94 43.05
N PRO A 54 -24.65 32.71 42.81
CA PRO A 54 -25.47 31.58 42.36
C PRO A 54 -26.49 31.12 43.39
N PHE A 55 -26.18 31.26 44.65
CA PHE A 55 -27.04 30.81 45.77
C PHE A 55 -27.30 31.95 46.78
N ALA A 56 -28.53 32.10 47.20
CA ALA A 56 -28.90 32.92 48.36
C ALA A 56 -28.77 32.11 49.67
N SER A 57 -28.89 32.78 50.79
CA SER A 57 -28.95 32.09 52.09
C SER A 57 -30.18 31.17 52.14
N GLY A 58 -29.95 29.85 52.23
CA GLY A 58 -31.03 28.84 52.17
C GLY A 58 -31.35 28.28 50.79
N GLY A 59 -30.71 28.80 49.74
CA GLY A 59 -30.80 28.23 48.39
C GLY A 59 -29.92 26.96 48.27
N SER A 60 -30.48 25.90 47.72
CA SER A 60 -29.72 24.63 47.45
C SER A 60 -30.30 23.89 46.28
N VAL A 61 -29.49 23.02 45.66
CA VAL A 61 -29.90 22.09 44.58
C VAL A 61 -29.53 20.70 45.01
N ASP A 62 -30.52 19.77 45.03
CA ASP A 62 -30.32 18.34 45.23
C ASP A 62 -30.63 17.56 43.95
N ILE A 63 -29.66 16.85 43.42
CA ILE A 63 -29.81 15.96 42.26
C ILE A 63 -30.14 14.55 42.80
N THR A 64 -31.38 14.11 42.59
CA THR A 64 -31.97 12.93 43.23
C THR A 64 -32.37 11.86 42.22
N ASN A 65 -31.90 10.64 42.41
CA ASN A 65 -32.32 9.46 41.64
C ASN A 65 -32.22 9.57 40.12
N THR A 66 -31.33 10.41 39.62
CA THR A 66 -31.07 10.56 38.18
C THR A 66 -29.60 10.80 37.90
N GLU A 67 -29.12 10.16 36.81
CA GLU A 67 -27.79 10.41 36.21
C GLU A 67 -27.87 11.42 35.05
N HIS A 68 -29.07 11.88 34.69
CA HIS A 68 -29.28 12.74 33.52
C HIS A 68 -29.39 14.23 33.86
N ALA A 69 -29.71 14.59 35.08
CA ALA A 69 -29.72 15.98 35.48
C ALA A 69 -28.31 16.50 35.72
N VAL A 70 -28.04 17.72 35.27
CA VAL A 70 -26.78 18.44 35.52
C VAL A 70 -27.03 19.83 36.04
N LEU A 71 -26.12 20.31 36.88
CA LEU A 71 -26.13 21.68 37.39
C LEU A 71 -25.04 22.48 36.66
N ILE A 72 -25.43 23.56 35.98
CA ILE A 72 -24.51 24.47 35.29
C ILE A 72 -24.49 25.81 35.99
N ILE A 73 -23.32 26.30 36.40
CA ILE A 73 -23.12 27.60 37.02
C ILE A 73 -22.27 28.45 36.06
N GLN A 74 -22.90 29.43 35.41
CA GLN A 74 -22.23 30.29 34.45
C GLN A 74 -21.25 31.29 35.11
N GLY A 75 -20.10 31.49 34.48
CA GLY A 75 -19.13 32.53 34.85
C GLY A 75 -18.35 32.28 36.15
N ILE A 76 -18.57 31.17 36.84
CA ILE A 76 -17.88 30.83 38.09
C ILE A 76 -17.10 29.51 37.84
N LYS A 77 -15.78 29.56 38.05
CA LYS A 77 -14.86 28.46 37.79
C LYS A 77 -15.07 27.30 38.76
N PRO A 78 -14.76 26.05 38.39
CA PRO A 78 -14.85 24.85 39.23
C PRO A 78 -14.16 25.00 40.58
N SER A 79 -12.93 25.52 40.64
CA SER A 79 -12.22 25.76 41.91
C SER A 79 -12.96 26.69 42.86
N GLN A 80 -13.63 27.71 42.31
CA GLN A 80 -14.43 28.63 43.10
C GLN A 80 -15.74 27.99 43.59
N VAL A 81 -16.39 27.20 42.73
CA VAL A 81 -17.60 26.44 43.10
C VAL A 81 -17.28 25.45 44.19
N ILE A 82 -16.20 24.67 44.04
CA ILE A 82 -15.77 23.69 45.04
C ILE A 82 -15.49 24.37 46.39
N SER A 83 -14.75 25.47 46.39
CA SER A 83 -14.34 26.12 47.61
C SER A 83 -15.45 26.92 48.35
N LYS A 84 -16.47 27.40 47.61
CA LYS A 84 -17.46 28.33 48.18
C LYS A 84 -18.89 27.80 48.22
N HIS A 85 -19.24 26.85 47.35
CA HIS A 85 -20.65 26.52 47.12
C HIS A 85 -20.95 24.98 47.17
N LEU A 86 -20.00 24.11 46.80
CA LEU A 86 -20.28 22.70 46.59
C LEU A 86 -20.85 22.04 47.86
N ASN A 87 -20.12 22.11 48.96
CA ASN A 87 -20.49 21.42 50.21
C ASN A 87 -21.63 22.09 50.97
N THR A 88 -22.08 23.25 50.56
CA THR A 88 -23.09 24.02 51.28
C THR A 88 -24.41 24.15 50.57
N HIS A 89 -24.37 24.13 49.23
CA HIS A 89 -25.54 24.41 48.40
C HIS A 89 -25.88 23.32 47.40
N VAL A 90 -25.00 22.31 47.21
CA VAL A 90 -25.23 21.23 46.26
C VAL A 90 -25.27 19.89 46.99
N PHE A 91 -26.28 19.11 46.67
CA PHE A 91 -26.52 17.78 47.26
C PHE A 91 -26.72 16.76 46.16
N ILE A 92 -26.33 15.50 46.43
CA ILE A 92 -26.56 14.32 45.57
C ILE A 92 -27.31 13.30 46.43
N ASN A 93 -28.56 13.01 46.09
CA ASN A 93 -29.43 12.11 46.85
C ASN A 93 -29.51 12.47 48.35
N GLY A 94 -29.62 13.77 48.64
CA GLY A 94 -29.69 14.29 49.99
C GLY A 94 -28.38 14.39 50.78
N GLU A 95 -27.25 13.88 50.21
CA GLU A 95 -25.92 13.98 50.78
C GLU A 95 -25.16 15.18 50.21
N GLN A 96 -24.31 15.83 51.00
CA GLN A 96 -23.47 16.93 50.52
C GLN A 96 -22.64 16.49 49.31
N ALA A 97 -22.62 17.29 48.25
CA ALA A 97 -21.84 17.05 47.05
C ALA A 97 -20.35 17.22 47.34
N VAL A 98 -19.56 16.22 47.02
CA VAL A 98 -18.10 16.21 47.17
C VAL A 98 -17.48 15.76 45.84
N ASP A 99 -16.69 16.66 45.23
CA ASP A 99 -16.04 16.37 43.97
C ASP A 99 -15.12 15.14 44.05
N GLY A 100 -15.24 14.22 43.08
CA GLY A 100 -14.52 12.96 43.03
C GLY A 100 -15.00 11.90 44.05
N VAL A 101 -16.13 12.12 44.74
CA VAL A 101 -16.74 11.15 45.66
C VAL A 101 -18.14 10.74 45.17
N ASN A 102 -19.11 11.67 45.19
CA ASN A 102 -20.47 11.41 44.72
C ASN A 102 -20.90 12.30 43.55
N CYS A 103 -20.02 13.21 43.09
CA CYS A 103 -20.21 14.05 41.91
C CYS A 103 -18.89 14.31 41.22
N GLN A 104 -18.95 14.87 40.01
CA GLN A 104 -17.82 15.38 39.24
C GLN A 104 -18.07 16.84 38.89
N VAL A 105 -17.11 17.69 39.25
CA VAL A 105 -17.15 19.13 38.97
C VAL A 105 -16.16 19.43 37.87
N LYS A 106 -16.66 19.91 36.71
CA LYS A 106 -15.84 20.16 35.53
C LYS A 106 -15.98 21.62 35.06
N ARG A 107 -14.95 22.09 34.37
CA ARG A 107 -15.03 23.33 33.59
C ARG A 107 -16.16 23.22 32.55
N TYR A 108 -16.92 24.32 32.33
CA TYR A 108 -17.93 24.44 31.29
C TYR A 108 -17.82 25.83 30.65
N ALA A 109 -17.07 25.92 29.55
CA ALA A 109 -16.62 27.19 28.96
C ALA A 109 -15.99 28.09 30.00
N MET A 110 -16.64 29.20 30.35
CA MET A 110 -16.20 30.13 31.39
C MET A 110 -16.77 29.81 32.78
N GLY A 111 -17.61 28.79 32.91
CA GLY A 111 -18.32 28.38 34.12
C GLY A 111 -18.00 26.98 34.58
N THR A 112 -18.94 26.39 35.28
CA THR A 112 -18.87 25.05 35.90
C THR A 112 -20.06 24.20 35.50
N ILE A 113 -19.87 22.93 35.30
CA ILE A 113 -20.90 21.89 35.21
C ILE A 113 -20.63 20.84 36.30
N ILE A 114 -21.71 20.37 36.96
CA ILE A 114 -21.66 19.35 37.99
C ILE A 114 -22.50 18.15 37.52
N PHE A 115 -21.88 16.99 37.49
CA PHE A 115 -22.50 15.71 37.17
C PHE A 115 -22.70 14.88 38.43
N PRO A 116 -23.84 14.21 38.64
CA PRO A 116 -24.08 13.32 39.78
C PRO A 116 -23.39 11.95 39.59
N TYR A 117 -22.12 11.93 39.20
CA TYR A 117 -21.38 10.71 38.91
C TYR A 117 -20.42 10.39 40.07
N PRO A 118 -20.56 9.19 40.69
CA PRO A 118 -19.65 8.77 41.75
C PRO A 118 -18.24 8.48 41.22
N LYS A 119 -17.24 8.41 42.09
CA LYS A 119 -15.84 8.19 41.75
C LYS A 119 -15.59 6.98 40.86
N ASN A 120 -16.31 5.89 41.08
CA ASN A 120 -16.17 4.63 40.32
C ASN A 120 -17.13 4.53 39.14
N PHE A 121 -17.66 5.64 38.69
CA PHE A 121 -18.58 5.69 37.55
C PHE A 121 -17.94 5.11 36.29
N ARG A 122 -18.70 4.29 35.53
CA ARG A 122 -18.27 3.71 34.29
C ARG A 122 -19.06 4.35 33.15
N PRO A 123 -18.42 5.25 32.37
CA PRO A 123 -19.15 6.08 31.41
C PRO A 123 -19.48 5.35 30.08
N LEU A 124 -18.83 4.22 29.79
CA LEU A 124 -18.97 3.52 28.52
C LEU A 124 -19.54 2.13 28.73
N THR A 125 -20.64 1.82 28.02
CA THR A 125 -21.18 0.48 27.86
C THR A 125 -21.16 0.07 26.40
N VAL A 126 -20.61 -1.09 26.07
CA VAL A 126 -20.54 -1.62 24.69
C VAL A 126 -21.41 -2.88 24.60
N PHE A 127 -21.91 -3.20 23.38
CA PHE A 127 -22.82 -4.29 23.14
C PHE A 127 -22.39 -5.12 21.92
N SER A 128 -22.61 -6.45 22.02
CA SER A 128 -22.26 -7.40 20.97
C SER A 128 -23.25 -7.46 19.79
N GLU A 129 -24.33 -6.70 19.84
CA GLU A 129 -25.31 -6.60 18.77
C GLU A 129 -25.69 -5.14 18.55
N LYS A 130 -26.31 -4.88 17.41
CA LYS A 130 -26.86 -3.56 17.07
C LYS A 130 -28.03 -3.24 18.01
N ASN A 131 -28.40 -1.96 18.10
CA ASN A 131 -29.55 -1.49 18.90
C ASN A 131 -29.42 -1.79 20.40
N PHE A 132 -28.19 -1.90 20.92
CA PHE A 132 -27.91 -2.13 22.35
C PHE A 132 -28.40 -3.51 22.84
N GLU A 133 -28.36 -4.50 21.96
CA GLU A 133 -28.76 -5.86 22.26
C GLU A 133 -27.55 -6.79 22.45
N GLY A 134 -27.81 -8.05 22.80
CA GLY A 134 -26.81 -9.08 23.01
C GLY A 134 -26.06 -8.96 24.36
N THR A 135 -24.82 -9.43 24.37
CA THR A 135 -23.96 -9.34 25.55
C THR A 135 -23.44 -7.93 25.70
N SER A 136 -23.46 -7.37 26.92
CA SER A 136 -22.88 -6.06 27.21
C SER A 136 -21.65 -6.18 28.12
N ALA A 137 -20.77 -5.17 27.98
CA ALA A 137 -19.66 -4.94 28.88
C ALA A 137 -19.66 -3.47 29.31
N ASP A 138 -19.64 -3.22 30.62
CA ASP A 138 -19.77 -1.90 31.25
C ASP A 138 -18.57 -1.53 32.15
N ASN A 139 -17.50 -2.33 32.10
CA ASN A 139 -16.29 -2.13 32.91
C ASN A 139 -15.28 -1.16 32.27
N PHE A 140 -15.73 -0.23 31.42
CA PHE A 140 -14.91 0.75 30.74
C PHE A 140 -14.85 2.05 31.55
N GLY A 141 -13.69 2.30 32.16
CA GLY A 141 -13.40 3.53 32.91
C GLY A 141 -12.38 4.40 32.21
N LEU A 142 -11.66 5.19 32.99
CA LEU A 142 -10.59 6.09 32.53
C LEU A 142 -9.21 5.42 32.54
N GLU A 143 -9.15 4.12 32.78
CA GLU A 143 -7.93 3.35 32.80
C GLU A 143 -7.27 3.27 31.42
N HIS A 144 -5.96 3.39 31.39
CA HIS A 144 -5.13 3.17 30.22
C HIS A 144 -3.75 2.67 30.64
N SER A 145 -3.04 2.03 29.74
CA SER A 145 -1.69 1.53 30.02
C SER A 145 -0.67 2.17 29.07
N GLY A 146 0.40 2.73 29.67
CA GLY A 146 1.59 3.12 28.92
C GLY A 146 1.44 4.23 27.87
N GLY A 147 0.48 5.11 28.00
CA GLY A 147 0.29 6.26 27.11
C GLY A 147 -0.41 5.96 25.77
N PHE A 148 -0.71 4.70 25.48
CA PHE A 148 -1.45 4.27 24.31
C PHE A 148 -2.81 3.68 24.67
N MET A 149 -3.67 3.51 23.68
CA MET A 149 -4.99 2.92 23.85
C MET A 149 -4.90 1.48 24.37
N ASN A 150 -5.83 1.10 25.22
CA ASN A 150 -5.91 -0.26 25.76
C ASN A 150 -6.44 -1.24 24.71
N THR A 151 -5.78 -2.39 24.58
CA THR A 151 -6.30 -3.51 23.78
C THR A 151 -7.43 -4.21 24.53
N LEU A 152 -8.54 -4.46 23.85
CA LEU A 152 -9.69 -5.18 24.38
C LEU A 152 -9.38 -6.67 24.62
N SER A 153 -9.91 -7.20 25.72
CA SER A 153 -9.99 -8.64 25.95
C SER A 153 -11.26 -9.25 25.35
N ALA A 154 -11.35 -10.57 25.28
CA ALA A 154 -12.58 -11.24 24.87
C ALA A 154 -13.78 -10.90 25.76
N ALA A 155 -13.57 -10.74 27.09
CA ALA A 155 -14.61 -10.32 28.03
C ALA A 155 -15.07 -8.86 27.81
N GLN A 156 -14.31 -8.07 27.07
CA GLN A 156 -14.62 -6.70 26.66
C GLN A 156 -15.10 -6.63 25.21
N LEU A 157 -15.54 -7.77 24.64
CA LEU A 157 -16.08 -7.88 23.28
C LEU A 157 -15.09 -7.45 22.18
N ASN A 158 -13.81 -7.87 22.28
CA ASN A 158 -12.83 -7.66 21.22
C ASN A 158 -13.37 -8.17 19.87
N ASN A 159 -13.38 -7.32 18.85
CA ASN A 159 -13.94 -7.60 17.51
C ASN A 159 -15.42 -8.07 17.51
N GLN A 160 -16.19 -7.67 18.53
CA GLN A 160 -17.59 -8.04 18.68
C GLN A 160 -18.48 -6.85 19.10
N ILE A 161 -17.97 -5.62 19.04
CA ILE A 161 -18.76 -4.45 19.42
C ILE A 161 -19.51 -3.95 18.19
N HIS A 162 -20.85 -3.89 18.30
CA HIS A 162 -21.75 -3.44 17.24
C HIS A 162 -22.55 -2.16 17.59
N SER A 163 -22.67 -1.85 18.89
CA SER A 163 -23.28 -0.61 19.39
C SER A 163 -22.70 -0.22 20.74
N PHE A 164 -22.86 1.04 21.14
CA PHE A 164 -22.40 1.51 22.45
C PHE A 164 -23.18 2.71 22.95
N LYS A 165 -23.09 2.93 24.28
CA LYS A 165 -23.58 4.11 25.00
C LYS A 165 -22.41 4.78 25.73
N LEU A 166 -22.31 6.10 25.58
CA LEU A 166 -21.31 6.92 26.26
C LEU A 166 -22.01 8.04 27.03
N LYS A 167 -21.73 8.16 28.32
CA LYS A 167 -22.31 9.19 29.18
C LYS A 167 -21.80 10.57 28.87
N ARG A 168 -22.65 11.57 29.00
CA ARG A 168 -22.32 12.98 28.86
C ARG A 168 -21.10 13.37 29.75
N GLY A 169 -20.23 14.20 29.21
CA GLY A 169 -18.99 14.60 29.87
C GLY A 169 -17.81 13.66 29.67
N TYR A 170 -17.90 12.77 28.69
CA TYR A 170 -16.84 11.85 28.32
C TYR A 170 -16.59 11.80 26.81
N MET A 171 -15.38 11.41 26.46
CA MET A 171 -14.94 11.10 25.10
C MET A 171 -14.42 9.64 25.09
N VAL A 172 -14.69 8.91 24.02
CA VAL A 172 -14.06 7.63 23.74
C VAL A 172 -13.42 7.67 22.37
N THR A 173 -12.21 7.15 22.27
CA THR A 173 -11.57 6.84 21.00
C THR A 173 -11.52 5.32 20.83
N PHE A 174 -12.04 4.84 19.71
CA PHE A 174 -11.95 3.45 19.29
C PHE A 174 -10.95 3.30 18.15
N ALA A 175 -10.29 2.13 18.07
CA ALA A 175 -9.44 1.76 16.94
C ALA A 175 -9.60 0.29 16.57
N THR A 176 -9.39 -0.02 15.29
CA THR A 176 -9.55 -1.38 14.74
C THR A 176 -8.37 -2.30 15.08
N GLY A 177 -7.18 -1.77 15.35
CA GLY A 177 -6.00 -2.56 15.71
C GLY A 177 -5.64 -2.48 17.18
N LYS A 178 -4.77 -3.39 17.66
CA LYS A 178 -4.28 -3.41 19.05
C LYS A 178 -3.53 -2.14 19.40
N SER A 179 -3.67 -1.67 20.63
CA SER A 179 -2.96 -0.50 21.17
C SER A 179 -3.08 0.74 20.29
N GLY A 180 -4.23 0.95 19.65
CA GLY A 180 -4.57 2.13 18.87
C GLY A 180 -4.11 2.12 17.41
N TRP A 181 -3.60 1.01 16.88
CA TRP A 181 -3.30 0.87 15.47
C TRP A 181 -4.56 0.81 14.59
N GLY A 182 -4.37 1.01 13.29
CA GLY A 182 -5.44 0.91 12.31
C GLY A 182 -6.32 2.17 12.20
N TYR A 183 -7.54 2.00 11.73
CA TYR A 183 -8.51 3.08 11.68
C TYR A 183 -8.95 3.45 13.09
N SER A 184 -8.97 4.75 13.40
CA SER A 184 -9.45 5.22 14.69
C SER A 184 -10.37 6.41 14.56
N ARG A 185 -11.33 6.54 15.51
CA ARG A 185 -12.28 7.64 15.57
C ARG A 185 -12.61 8.00 17.02
N CYS A 186 -12.69 9.31 17.28
CA CYS A 186 -13.17 9.85 18.55
C CYS A 186 -14.71 10.00 18.51
N PHE A 187 -15.35 9.78 19.65
CA PHE A 187 -16.77 10.04 19.89
C PHE A 187 -16.91 10.82 21.19
N ILE A 188 -17.64 11.91 21.15
CA ILE A 188 -17.74 12.86 22.25
C ILE A 188 -19.21 13.04 22.66
N ALA A 189 -19.51 12.80 23.93
CA ALA A 189 -20.80 13.04 24.54
C ALA A 189 -20.75 14.38 25.28
N ASP A 190 -20.94 15.49 24.55
CA ASP A 190 -20.79 16.85 25.07
C ASP A 190 -22.05 17.42 25.70
N THR A 191 -23.18 17.45 24.99
CA THR A 191 -24.43 18.05 25.41
C THR A 191 -25.46 17.05 25.98
N GLU A 192 -25.32 15.78 25.65
CA GLU A 192 -26.21 14.70 26.05
C GLU A 192 -25.45 13.39 26.07
N ASP A 193 -26.05 12.31 26.58
CA ASP A 193 -25.54 10.96 26.43
C ASP A 193 -25.46 10.61 24.94
N LEU A 194 -24.39 10.00 24.52
CA LEU A 194 -24.20 9.58 23.13
C LEU A 194 -24.55 8.10 22.98
N GLU A 195 -25.60 7.81 22.24
CA GLU A 195 -26.06 6.45 21.93
C GLU A 195 -25.84 6.15 20.45
N ILE A 196 -24.99 5.19 20.16
CA ILE A 196 -24.70 4.72 18.78
C ILE A 196 -25.30 3.33 18.64
N ALA A 197 -26.52 3.24 18.12
CA ALA A 197 -27.26 2.01 17.94
C ALA A 197 -26.67 1.11 16.84
N VAL A 198 -25.98 1.70 15.85
CA VAL A 198 -25.29 1.02 14.76
C VAL A 198 -23.95 1.73 14.53
N LEU A 199 -22.89 1.02 14.76
CA LEU A 199 -21.54 1.55 14.47
C LEU A 199 -21.33 1.81 12.98
N PRO A 200 -20.47 2.78 12.61
CA PRO A 200 -19.98 2.88 11.24
C PRO A 200 -19.37 1.55 10.78
N ASP A 201 -19.59 1.18 9.51
CA ASP A 201 -19.24 -0.14 8.97
C ASP A 201 -17.75 -0.53 9.16
N VAL A 202 -16.85 0.44 9.16
CA VAL A 202 -15.40 0.22 9.43
C VAL A 202 -15.11 -0.15 10.89
N LEU A 203 -15.98 0.22 11.82
CA LEU A 203 -15.85 -0.08 13.25
C LEU A 203 -16.81 -1.21 13.71
N ASP A 204 -17.76 -1.59 12.88
CA ASP A 204 -18.80 -2.58 13.19
C ASP A 204 -18.19 -3.97 13.29
N GLY A 205 -18.01 -4.46 14.51
CA GLY A 205 -17.41 -5.77 14.80
C GLY A 205 -15.88 -5.84 14.63
N THR A 206 -15.18 -4.69 14.49
CA THR A 206 -13.74 -4.65 14.24
C THR A 206 -12.93 -3.93 15.32
N ILE A 207 -13.58 -3.39 16.35
CA ILE A 207 -12.92 -2.63 17.41
C ILE A 207 -12.03 -3.55 18.25
N THR A 208 -10.72 -3.26 18.27
CA THR A 208 -9.71 -4.02 19.02
C THR A 208 -9.13 -3.23 20.17
N SER A 209 -9.17 -1.90 20.12
CA SER A 209 -8.68 -1.08 21.23
C SER A 209 -9.51 0.17 21.46
N TYR A 210 -9.40 0.73 22.66
CA TYR A 210 -10.16 1.87 23.12
C TYR A 210 -9.38 2.72 24.12
N ARG A 211 -9.82 3.98 24.29
CA ARG A 211 -9.46 4.81 25.43
C ARG A 211 -10.60 5.77 25.75
N VAL A 212 -10.95 5.86 27.04
CA VAL A 212 -11.96 6.79 27.57
C VAL A 212 -11.28 7.97 28.22
N PHE A 213 -11.79 9.15 27.98
CA PHE A 213 -11.31 10.41 28.57
C PHE A 213 -12.44 11.14 29.29
N SER A 214 -12.12 11.80 30.39
CA SER A 214 -13.00 12.84 30.95
C SER A 214 -12.98 14.02 30.00
N TRP A 215 -14.13 14.34 29.37
CA TRP A 215 -14.23 15.47 28.45
C TRP A 215 -14.01 16.79 29.15
N PHE A 216 -13.16 17.66 28.60
CA PHE A 216 -12.88 18.97 29.10
C PHE A 216 -13.62 20.02 28.25
N TYR A 217 -14.57 20.72 28.84
CA TYR A 217 -15.38 21.72 28.15
C TYR A 217 -14.66 23.07 28.08
N ALA A 218 -13.57 23.16 27.35
CA ALA A 218 -12.81 24.39 27.19
C ALA A 218 -13.62 25.47 26.45
N SER A 219 -13.47 26.72 26.86
CA SER A 219 -13.81 27.84 25.99
C SER A 219 -12.74 28.01 24.92
N LYS A 220 -13.00 28.85 23.89
CA LYS A 220 -12.02 29.09 22.82
C LYS A 220 -10.72 29.72 23.33
N LYS A 221 -10.77 30.52 24.40
CA LYS A 221 -9.70 31.37 24.91
C LYS A 221 -8.63 30.60 25.68
N GLY A 222 -7.35 30.73 25.27
CA GLY A 222 -6.20 30.06 25.89
C GLY A 222 -4.95 30.93 25.96
N LEU A 223 -3.86 30.36 26.52
CA LEU A 223 -2.52 30.95 26.51
C LEU A 223 -1.53 29.99 25.84
N ALA A 224 -0.74 30.52 24.93
CA ALA A 224 0.31 29.83 24.25
C ALA A 224 1.60 29.79 25.06
N SER A 225 2.25 28.63 25.12
CA SER A 225 3.55 28.41 25.78
C SER A 225 3.59 28.95 27.22
N ASP A 226 2.46 28.86 27.95
CA ASP A 226 2.34 29.45 29.29
C ASP A 226 1.48 28.56 30.21
N THR A 227 2.13 27.79 31.06
CA THR A 227 1.52 26.89 32.05
C THR A 227 1.58 27.45 33.49
N ASP A 228 1.86 28.73 33.66
CA ASP A 228 1.81 29.37 34.96
C ASP A 228 0.36 29.53 35.48
N ALA A 229 0.08 28.95 36.64
CA ALA A 229 -1.26 28.94 37.22
C ALA A 229 -1.79 30.34 37.54
N GLY A 230 -0.91 31.24 37.96
CA GLY A 230 -1.27 32.65 38.31
C GLY A 230 -1.68 33.41 37.03
N ARG A 231 -0.91 33.35 35.99
CA ARG A 231 -1.21 34.04 34.72
C ARG A 231 -2.46 33.46 34.04
N ASN A 232 -2.57 32.12 33.93
CA ASN A 232 -3.77 31.46 33.40
C ASN A 232 -5.02 31.83 34.24
N GLY A 233 -4.87 31.86 35.58
CA GLY A 233 -5.95 32.24 36.48
C GLY A 233 -6.36 33.70 36.31
N THR A 234 -5.41 34.63 36.20
CA THR A 234 -5.63 36.07 36.06
C THR A 234 -6.24 36.40 34.70
N LEU A 235 -5.71 35.82 33.60
CA LEU A 235 -6.21 36.07 32.24
C LEU A 235 -7.45 35.21 31.91
N ASN A 236 -7.90 34.40 32.87
CA ASN A 236 -9.09 33.56 32.74
C ASN A 236 -9.08 32.66 31.47
N SER A 237 -7.94 32.07 31.19
CA SER A 237 -7.82 31.06 30.11
C SER A 237 -8.49 29.74 30.50
N SER A 238 -8.95 28.95 29.54
CA SER A 238 -9.52 27.63 29.78
C SER A 238 -8.62 26.50 29.30
N TRP A 239 -7.59 26.82 28.52
CA TRP A 239 -6.60 25.89 28.06
C TRP A 239 -5.24 26.57 27.86
N CYS A 240 -4.19 25.79 27.89
CA CYS A 240 -2.83 26.21 27.62
C CYS A 240 -1.99 25.02 27.18
N TYR A 241 -0.78 25.27 26.72
CA TYR A 241 0.24 24.26 26.46
C TYR A 241 1.63 24.80 26.81
N ASP A 242 2.60 23.90 26.81
CA ASP A 242 4.02 24.19 26.96
C ASP A 242 4.82 23.36 25.96
N TRP A 243 6.13 23.57 25.89
CA TRP A 243 7.08 22.79 25.07
C TRP A 243 7.44 21.46 25.73
N ALA A 244 6.41 20.68 26.10
CA ALA A 244 6.58 19.43 26.85
C ALA A 244 5.43 18.44 26.59
N ALA A 245 5.70 17.17 26.86
CA ALA A 245 4.72 16.08 26.80
C ALA A 245 3.60 16.24 27.82
N GLY A 246 3.94 16.70 28.99
CA GLY A 246 3.01 16.88 30.10
C GLY A 246 3.48 17.98 30.99
N VAL A 247 2.53 18.75 31.44
CA VAL A 247 2.69 19.84 32.38
C VAL A 247 1.95 19.52 33.66
N ASN A 248 2.26 20.21 34.74
CA ASN A 248 1.49 20.09 35.96
C ASN A 248 0.03 20.44 35.68
N ARG A 249 -0.88 19.61 36.17
CA ARG A 249 -2.31 19.86 36.08
C ARG A 249 -2.62 21.20 36.71
N LEU A 250 -3.20 22.10 35.96
CA LEU A 250 -3.66 23.38 36.47
C LEU A 250 -5.13 23.28 36.91
N PRO A 251 -5.57 23.99 37.96
CA PRO A 251 -6.99 24.13 38.29
C PRO A 251 -7.72 24.83 37.14
N ASP A 252 -8.87 24.31 36.73
CA ASP A 252 -9.79 24.94 35.77
C ASP A 252 -9.23 25.12 34.35
N VAL A 253 -8.05 24.59 34.04
CA VAL A 253 -7.36 24.78 32.75
C VAL A 253 -6.96 23.43 32.15
N GLU A 254 -7.27 23.20 30.89
CA GLU A 254 -6.79 22.07 30.15
C GLU A 254 -5.35 22.32 29.70
N CYS A 255 -4.41 21.57 30.25
CA CYS A 255 -3.02 21.63 29.85
C CYS A 255 -2.78 20.58 28.77
N VAL A 256 -2.63 21.07 27.54
CA VAL A 256 -2.54 20.24 26.32
C VAL A 256 -1.11 19.77 26.14
N PRO A 257 -0.82 18.44 26.02
CA PRO A 257 0.51 17.95 25.70
C PRO A 257 0.92 18.38 24.28
N ASN A 258 2.22 18.62 24.10
CA ASN A 258 2.79 19.09 22.86
C ASN A 258 3.90 18.15 22.39
N HIS A 259 3.71 17.48 21.26
CA HIS A 259 4.72 16.72 20.55
C HIS A 259 5.37 17.66 19.53
N ILE A 260 6.62 18.03 19.71
CA ILE A 260 7.22 19.18 19.03
C ILE A 260 7.88 18.82 17.71
N TYR A 261 8.66 17.72 17.69
CA TYR A 261 9.36 17.26 16.48
C TYR A 261 9.80 15.79 16.62
N GLU A 262 9.93 15.05 15.52
CA GLU A 262 10.36 13.64 15.46
C GLU A 262 9.78 12.77 16.59
N ASP A 263 10.60 12.39 17.56
CA ASP A 263 10.22 11.63 18.75
C ASP A 263 10.21 12.46 20.04
N TRP A 264 10.24 13.78 19.95
CA TRP A 264 10.34 14.63 21.15
C TRP A 264 9.16 15.60 21.30
N PRO A 265 8.53 15.63 22.49
CA PRO A 265 8.48 14.50 23.44
C PRO A 265 7.85 13.26 22.81
N SER A 266 8.20 12.08 23.25
CA SER A 266 7.69 10.85 22.60
C SER A 266 6.16 10.78 22.62
N PRO A 267 5.52 10.20 21.59
CA PRO A 267 4.07 10.02 21.55
C PRO A 267 3.51 9.33 22.81
N SER A 268 4.21 8.35 23.35
CA SER A 268 3.81 7.67 24.58
C SER A 268 3.86 8.59 25.80
N ALA A 269 4.84 9.49 25.90
CA ALA A 269 4.90 10.48 26.98
C ALA A 269 3.71 11.45 26.90
N CYS A 270 3.42 11.98 25.71
CA CYS A 270 2.24 12.81 25.47
C CYS A 270 0.94 12.07 25.79
N GLY A 271 0.83 10.83 25.37
CA GLY A 271 -0.31 9.96 25.65
C GLY A 271 -0.49 9.59 27.11
N SER A 272 0.53 9.73 27.96
CA SER A 272 0.42 9.45 29.40
C SER A 272 -0.37 10.51 30.16
N VAL A 273 -0.67 11.63 29.52
CA VAL A 273 -1.52 12.70 30.10
C VAL A 273 -2.96 12.22 30.17
N THR A 274 -3.57 12.32 31.38
CA THR A 274 -4.95 11.85 31.63
C THR A 274 -5.97 12.96 31.83
N TYR A 275 -5.51 14.20 31.84
CA TYR A 275 -6.34 15.40 32.10
C TYR A 275 -6.51 16.28 30.85
N ALA A 276 -6.08 15.82 29.69
CA ALA A 276 -6.30 16.49 28.41
C ALA A 276 -7.09 15.60 27.46
N THR A 277 -7.79 16.20 26.52
CA THR A 277 -8.59 15.52 25.51
C THR A 277 -8.06 15.71 24.09
N MET A 278 -7.06 16.56 23.93
CA MET A 278 -6.36 16.80 22.67
C MET A 278 -4.86 16.94 22.89
N MET A 279 -4.09 16.92 21.82
CA MET A 279 -2.66 17.23 21.81
C MET A 279 -2.27 18.04 20.59
N LYS A 280 -1.26 18.90 20.77
CA LYS A 280 -0.55 19.56 19.67
C LYS A 280 0.48 18.63 19.07
N THR A 281 0.78 18.83 17.78
CA THR A 281 1.79 18.05 17.08
C THR A 281 2.69 18.95 16.24
N ASN A 282 3.92 18.54 16.04
CA ASN A 282 4.97 19.10 15.16
C ASN A 282 4.91 20.63 14.97
N ASN A 283 5.82 21.33 15.62
CA ASN A 283 5.87 22.79 15.54
C ASN A 283 6.51 23.24 14.22
N GLU A 284 5.76 23.94 13.40
CA GLU A 284 6.17 24.58 12.14
C GLU A 284 7.19 23.76 11.30
N PRO A 285 6.99 22.46 11.04
CA PRO A 285 8.03 21.61 10.41
C PRO A 285 8.42 22.08 9.01
N GLY A 286 7.52 22.74 8.29
CA GLY A 286 7.80 23.33 6.97
C GLY A 286 8.50 24.71 7.03
N ASN A 287 8.79 25.25 8.22
CA ASN A 287 9.48 26.53 8.39
C ASN A 287 10.98 26.32 8.51
N SER A 288 11.74 26.67 7.46
CA SER A 288 13.20 26.55 7.47
C SER A 288 13.92 27.48 8.47
N ALA A 289 13.20 28.41 9.07
CA ALA A 289 13.71 29.31 10.12
C ALA A 289 13.39 28.82 11.53
N ASP A 290 12.63 27.75 11.69
CA ASP A 290 12.40 27.07 12.97
C ASP A 290 13.65 26.25 13.37
N ASP A 291 13.75 25.90 14.66
CA ASP A 291 14.87 25.14 15.19
C ASP A 291 14.90 23.68 14.69
N HIS A 292 13.76 23.14 14.30
CA HIS A 292 13.59 21.71 13.90
C HIS A 292 12.73 21.55 12.64
N PRO A 293 13.18 22.04 11.47
CA PRO A 293 12.45 21.82 10.23
C PRO A 293 12.46 20.34 9.84
N GLN A 294 11.31 19.83 9.41
CA GLN A 294 11.11 18.43 9.00
C GLN A 294 10.40 18.41 7.65
N ASP A 295 10.64 17.41 6.84
CA ASP A 295 9.83 17.15 5.67
C ASP A 295 8.52 16.42 6.03
N VAL A 296 7.57 16.40 5.10
CA VAL A 296 6.24 15.80 5.32
C VAL A 296 6.34 14.31 5.66
N GLU A 297 7.24 13.57 5.03
CA GLU A 297 7.38 12.13 5.28
C GLU A 297 7.92 11.87 6.69
N THR A 298 8.84 12.69 7.18
CA THR A 298 9.34 12.60 8.57
C THR A 298 8.19 12.79 9.57
N VAL A 299 7.32 13.78 9.38
CA VAL A 299 6.13 13.98 10.20
C VAL A 299 5.18 12.77 10.12
N LEU A 300 4.94 12.27 8.91
CA LEU A 300 4.03 11.14 8.68
C LEU A 300 4.55 9.83 9.28
N ASN A 301 5.86 9.60 9.29
CA ASN A 301 6.45 8.36 9.81
C ASN A 301 6.11 8.11 11.28
N ASN A 302 5.91 9.16 12.07
CA ASN A 302 5.53 9.04 13.48
C ASN A 302 4.02 9.21 13.75
N TRP A 303 3.24 9.62 12.74
CA TRP A 303 1.85 10.02 12.91
C TRP A 303 0.94 8.91 13.48
N GLN A 304 1.14 7.69 13.08
CA GLN A 304 0.37 6.57 13.62
C GLN A 304 0.61 6.37 15.12
N ASN A 305 1.84 6.62 15.62
CA ASN A 305 2.12 6.58 17.06
C ASN A 305 1.38 7.69 17.82
N LEU A 306 1.20 8.87 17.20
CA LEU A 306 0.37 9.93 17.77
C LEU A 306 -1.10 9.51 17.83
N MET A 307 -1.63 8.90 16.76
CA MET A 307 -3.00 8.36 16.72
C MET A 307 -3.27 7.35 17.85
N ARG A 308 -2.28 6.52 18.18
CA ARG A 308 -2.36 5.49 19.22
C ARG A 308 -2.59 6.05 20.62
N THR A 309 -2.28 7.32 20.87
CA THR A 309 -2.56 7.96 22.16
C THR A 309 -4.05 8.04 22.48
N GLY A 310 -4.90 8.03 21.45
CA GLY A 310 -6.35 8.19 21.56
C GLY A 310 -6.79 9.64 21.81
N LEU A 311 -5.87 10.58 22.03
CA LEU A 311 -6.17 12.01 22.14
C LEU A 311 -6.65 12.56 20.80
N ARG A 312 -7.47 13.59 20.77
CA ARG A 312 -7.76 14.34 19.55
C ARG A 312 -6.47 14.99 19.07
N LEU A 313 -6.15 14.83 17.78
CA LEU A 313 -4.89 15.31 17.22
C LEU A 313 -5.09 16.63 16.47
N CYS A 314 -4.31 17.63 16.85
CA CYS A 314 -4.05 18.75 15.95
C CYS A 314 -3.23 18.29 14.75
N SER A 315 -3.35 18.96 13.60
CA SER A 315 -2.40 18.80 12.50
C SER A 315 -1.00 19.22 12.97
N GLU A 316 0.03 18.98 12.16
CA GLU A 316 1.25 19.77 12.29
C GLU A 316 0.87 21.25 12.32
N THR A 317 1.59 22.02 13.11
CA THR A 317 1.32 23.47 13.22
C THR A 317 1.93 24.18 12.02
N SER A 318 1.15 24.95 11.29
CA SER A 318 1.64 25.75 10.18
C SER A 318 1.63 27.24 10.51
N HIS A 319 2.66 27.91 10.03
CA HIS A 319 2.70 29.37 10.04
C HIS A 319 1.61 29.93 9.12
N ASP A 320 0.59 30.54 9.69
CA ASP A 320 -0.63 31.12 9.06
C ASP A 320 -1.49 30.19 8.17
N GLY A 321 -1.17 28.89 8.04
CA GLY A 321 -1.99 27.89 7.33
C GLY A 321 -1.87 27.91 5.80
N SER A 322 -1.01 28.72 5.21
CA SER A 322 -0.88 28.83 3.75
C SER A 322 0.27 28.07 3.16
N TRP A 323 1.10 27.45 3.94
CA TRP A 323 2.31 26.76 3.46
C TRP A 323 1.99 25.46 2.71
N GLY A 324 2.74 25.26 1.65
CA GLY A 324 2.64 24.04 0.83
C GLY A 324 2.92 22.76 1.61
N HIS A 325 3.71 22.82 2.69
CA HIS A 325 3.98 21.71 3.59
C HIS A 325 2.69 21.21 4.25
N LEU A 326 1.93 22.08 4.91
CA LEU A 326 0.65 21.73 5.52
C LEU A 326 -0.34 21.16 4.49
N GLN A 327 -0.37 21.69 3.26
CA GLN A 327 -1.22 21.17 2.18
C GLN A 327 -0.87 19.74 1.83
N GLN A 328 0.43 19.43 1.68
CA GLN A 328 0.92 18.08 1.39
C GLN A 328 0.63 17.14 2.55
N PHE A 329 0.86 17.56 3.78
CA PHE A 329 0.57 16.80 4.98
C PHE A 329 -0.92 16.43 5.07
N ILE A 330 -1.84 17.40 4.97
CA ILE A 330 -3.29 17.17 5.04
C ILE A 330 -3.76 16.22 3.91
N ALA A 331 -3.26 16.44 2.68
CA ALA A 331 -3.57 15.56 1.56
C ALA A 331 -3.10 14.12 1.82
N ALA A 332 -1.90 13.96 2.38
CA ALA A 332 -1.35 12.65 2.71
C ALA A 332 -2.11 11.93 3.84
N ILE A 333 -2.52 12.67 4.87
CA ILE A 333 -3.34 12.17 5.99
C ILE A 333 -4.71 11.69 5.46
N ASP A 334 -5.40 12.52 4.68
CA ASP A 334 -6.71 12.18 4.13
C ASP A 334 -6.64 11.01 3.13
N ALA A 335 -5.56 10.93 2.34
CA ALA A 335 -5.32 9.82 1.41
C ALA A 335 -5.03 8.49 2.12
N ARG A 336 -4.44 8.53 3.33
CA ARG A 336 -4.17 7.36 4.16
C ARG A 336 -5.34 6.98 5.06
N GLY A 337 -6.38 7.80 5.16
CA GLY A 337 -7.48 7.63 6.11
C GLY A 337 -7.05 7.74 7.58
N TRP A 338 -5.96 8.43 7.83
CA TRP A 338 -5.43 8.61 9.17
C TRP A 338 -6.19 9.72 9.93
N ARG A 339 -6.31 9.56 11.23
CA ARG A 339 -7.01 10.51 12.09
C ARG A 339 -6.17 11.75 12.34
N CYS A 340 -6.74 12.90 12.02
CA CYS A 340 -6.27 14.23 12.37
C CYS A 340 -7.52 15.07 12.58
N ASP A 341 -7.82 15.42 13.82
CA ASP A 341 -9.13 15.92 14.25
C ASP A 341 -9.27 17.43 14.09
N LEU A 342 -8.15 18.14 14.16
CA LEU A 342 -8.08 19.61 14.26
C LEU A 342 -7.02 20.16 13.31
N LEU A 343 -7.23 21.34 12.78
CA LEU A 343 -6.24 22.08 12.00
C LEU A 343 -5.53 23.09 12.92
N ASP A 344 -4.23 22.99 13.09
CA ASP A 344 -3.44 23.86 13.95
C ASP A 344 -2.68 24.92 13.15
N LEU A 345 -2.80 26.18 13.53
CA LEU A 345 -2.25 27.34 12.84
C LEU A 345 -1.55 28.28 13.80
N HIS A 346 -0.46 28.89 13.34
CA HIS A 346 0.11 30.11 13.91
C HIS A 346 -0.30 31.32 13.07
N CYS A 347 -0.90 32.30 13.67
CA CYS A 347 -1.43 33.48 12.98
C CYS A 347 -0.76 34.76 13.49
N TYR A 348 0.46 35.05 13.02
CA TYR A 348 1.20 36.27 13.39
C TYR A 348 0.93 37.46 12.47
N TRP A 349 0.23 37.24 11.36
CA TRP A 349 -0.01 38.24 10.31
C TRP A 349 -1.48 38.70 10.31
N SER A 350 -1.68 40.00 10.07
CA SER A 350 -3.02 40.62 10.14
C SER A 350 -4.07 39.98 9.20
N GLY A 351 -3.64 39.35 8.13
CA GLY A 351 -4.55 38.66 7.18
C GLY A 351 -5.01 37.28 7.60
N GLY A 352 -4.33 36.64 8.57
CA GLY A 352 -4.61 35.25 8.96
C GLY A 352 -6.04 35.02 9.45
N PHE A 353 -6.52 35.91 10.32
CA PHE A 353 -7.85 35.78 10.97
C PHE A 353 -9.03 35.95 10.00
N ASN A 354 -8.86 36.64 8.88
CA ASN A 354 -9.91 36.86 7.90
C ASN A 354 -10.19 35.62 7.01
N ASN A 355 -9.34 34.59 7.09
CA ASN A 355 -9.37 33.44 6.18
C ASN A 355 -9.85 32.14 6.83
N MET A 356 -10.39 32.16 8.05
CA MET A 356 -10.75 30.96 8.80
C MET A 356 -11.72 30.04 8.04
N GLN A 357 -12.72 30.59 7.36
CA GLN A 357 -13.61 29.80 6.50
C GLN A 357 -12.87 29.15 5.34
N SER A 358 -11.95 29.87 4.72
CA SER A 358 -11.13 29.34 3.61
C SER A 358 -10.21 28.22 4.11
N TYR A 359 -9.53 28.41 5.22
CA TYR A 359 -8.70 27.38 5.83
C TYR A 359 -9.52 26.13 6.17
N TYR A 360 -10.67 26.28 6.83
CA TYR A 360 -11.58 25.18 7.09
C TYR A 360 -11.94 24.41 5.80
N ASN A 361 -12.32 25.11 4.74
CA ASN A 361 -12.75 24.49 3.49
C ASN A 361 -11.60 23.81 2.72
N ASN A 362 -10.40 24.39 2.75
CA ASN A 362 -9.28 23.95 1.91
C ASN A 362 -8.40 22.89 2.57
N TYR A 363 -8.43 22.78 3.91
CA TYR A 363 -7.61 21.82 4.66
C TYR A 363 -8.43 20.70 5.29
N GLY A 364 -9.33 20.10 4.49
CA GLY A 364 -10.04 18.87 4.85
C GLY A 364 -11.18 19.05 5.85
N LYS A 365 -11.72 20.26 5.98
CA LYS A 365 -12.87 20.60 6.84
C LYS A 365 -12.65 20.17 8.30
N ARG A 366 -11.57 20.64 8.90
CA ARG A 366 -11.24 20.44 10.32
C ARG A 366 -11.49 21.70 11.12
N PRO A 367 -12.05 21.63 12.34
CA PRO A 367 -12.12 22.78 13.22
C PRO A 367 -10.71 23.28 13.52
N ILE A 368 -10.57 24.59 13.66
CA ILE A 368 -9.30 25.29 13.71
C ILE A 368 -8.89 25.55 15.14
N VAL A 369 -7.65 25.25 15.46
CA VAL A 369 -6.92 25.70 16.63
C VAL A 369 -5.90 26.71 16.16
N ILE A 370 -5.92 27.91 16.75
CA ILE A 370 -4.86 28.89 16.58
C ILE A 370 -4.01 28.82 17.82
N SER A 371 -3.00 27.95 17.78
CA SER A 371 -2.21 27.63 18.97
C SER A 371 -1.22 28.73 19.33
N GLU A 372 -0.83 29.57 18.38
CA GLU A 372 -0.01 30.74 18.62
C GLU A 372 -0.47 31.97 17.84
N TRP A 373 -0.56 33.09 18.52
CA TRP A 373 -0.66 34.37 17.87
C TRP A 373 -0.29 35.46 18.83
N VAL A 374 0.36 36.49 18.34
CA VAL A 374 0.62 37.75 19.03
C VAL A 374 0.88 38.82 17.98
N TRP A 375 0.51 40.04 18.30
CA TRP A 375 0.84 41.16 17.47
C TRP A 375 2.01 41.91 18.08
N GLY A 376 3.04 42.20 17.29
CA GLY A 376 4.25 42.89 17.77
C GLY A 376 5.38 41.93 18.17
N ALA A 377 5.39 40.68 17.73
CA ALA A 377 6.59 39.84 17.78
C ALA A 377 7.76 40.44 16.99
N SER A 378 8.97 40.05 17.31
CA SER A 378 10.16 40.61 16.67
C SER A 378 10.21 40.41 15.17
N TRP A 379 9.68 39.28 14.68
CA TRP A 379 9.64 38.92 13.26
C TRP A 379 8.43 39.48 12.50
N ASN A 380 7.36 39.89 13.17
CA ASN A 380 6.18 40.47 12.53
C ASN A 380 6.03 41.97 12.85
N ASN A 381 7.08 42.68 12.91
CA ASN A 381 7.11 44.09 13.23
C ASN A 381 6.19 44.92 12.32
N ASN A 382 4.92 44.93 12.63
CA ASN A 382 3.86 45.36 11.75
C ASN A 382 3.38 46.77 11.96
N GLY A 383 4.14 47.61 12.42
CA GLY A 383 3.87 49.06 12.48
C GLY A 383 2.89 49.57 13.54
N ILE A 384 2.08 48.71 14.26
CA ILE A 384 1.27 49.24 15.33
C ILE A 384 2.13 49.74 16.52
N PHE A 385 3.34 49.14 16.69
CA PHE A 385 4.31 49.51 17.71
C PHE A 385 5.60 50.10 17.08
N ALA A 386 5.52 50.89 16.05
CA ALA A 386 6.59 51.12 15.05
C ALA A 386 7.97 51.53 15.65
N THR A 387 8.04 52.23 16.71
CA THR A 387 9.28 52.75 17.31
C THR A 387 9.45 52.50 18.79
N ASP A 388 8.38 52.42 19.56
CA ASP A 388 8.41 52.16 20.98
C ASP A 388 7.83 50.79 21.29
N ARG A 389 8.66 49.85 21.73
CA ARG A 389 8.25 48.48 22.09
C ARG A 389 8.18 48.27 23.61
N SER A 390 8.05 49.32 24.38
CA SER A 390 7.94 49.29 25.83
C SER A 390 6.54 48.88 26.33
N PHE A 391 6.46 48.53 27.62
CA PHE A 391 5.20 48.28 28.33
C PHE A 391 4.45 49.57 28.71
N SER A 392 4.50 50.59 27.86
CA SER A 392 3.85 51.87 28.12
C SER A 392 2.31 51.75 28.09
N LYS A 393 1.61 52.66 28.82
CA LYS A 393 0.15 52.68 28.80
C LYS A 393 -0.41 52.95 27.39
N ALA A 394 0.34 53.69 26.55
CA ALA A 394 -0.03 53.94 25.16
C ALA A 394 -0.01 52.64 24.35
N ASN A 395 1.05 51.86 24.46
CA ASN A 395 1.16 50.56 23.77
C ASN A 395 0.15 49.52 24.30
N GLN A 396 -0.12 49.53 25.64
CA GLN A 396 -1.16 48.68 26.22
C GLN A 396 -2.54 49.00 25.64
N GLN A 397 -2.87 50.31 25.46
CA GLN A 397 -4.13 50.72 24.86
C GLN A 397 -4.16 50.35 23.37
N LEU A 398 -3.10 50.63 22.64
CA LEU A 398 -2.98 50.31 21.23
C LEU A 398 -3.17 48.79 20.99
N ASN A 399 -2.52 47.94 21.82
CA ASN A 399 -2.70 46.49 21.77
C ASN A 399 -4.17 46.11 22.04
N LYS A 400 -4.80 46.64 23.07
CA LYS A 400 -6.22 46.41 23.33
C LYS A 400 -7.08 46.74 22.12
N ASP A 401 -6.91 47.96 21.56
CA ASP A 401 -7.75 48.44 20.47
C ASP A 401 -7.63 47.53 19.22
N HIS A 402 -6.43 46.95 19.00
CA HIS A 402 -6.20 45.97 17.96
C HIS A 402 -6.85 44.62 18.29
N LEU A 403 -6.79 44.16 19.52
CA LEU A 403 -7.36 42.88 19.94
C LEU A 403 -8.88 42.82 19.88
N VAL A 404 -9.60 43.94 20.04
CA VAL A 404 -11.08 43.99 20.10
C VAL A 404 -11.70 43.35 18.83
N GLY A 405 -11.23 43.74 17.66
CA GLY A 405 -11.73 43.19 16.38
C GLY A 405 -11.40 41.72 16.22
N ILE A 406 -10.13 41.35 16.40
CA ILE A 406 -9.63 40.00 16.25
C ILE A 406 -10.37 39.02 17.17
N LEU A 407 -10.47 39.34 18.45
CA LEU A 407 -11.14 38.50 19.45
C LEU A 407 -12.63 38.36 19.16
N SER A 408 -13.28 39.42 18.67
CA SER A 408 -14.68 39.34 18.21
C SER A 408 -14.82 38.33 17.03
N ASP A 409 -13.93 38.42 16.07
CA ASP A 409 -13.98 37.51 14.90
C ASP A 409 -13.72 36.06 15.31
N LEU A 410 -12.75 35.80 16.17
CA LEU A 410 -12.43 34.46 16.67
C LEU A 410 -13.57 33.86 17.47
N GLU A 411 -14.20 34.67 18.37
CA GLU A 411 -15.34 34.21 19.18
C GLU A 411 -16.58 33.92 18.31
N ASN A 412 -16.82 34.69 17.27
CA ASN A 412 -17.97 34.52 16.39
C ASN A 412 -17.75 33.51 15.25
N SER A 413 -16.49 33.12 14.96
CA SER A 413 -16.21 32.14 13.93
C SER A 413 -16.65 30.73 14.35
N PRO A 414 -17.57 30.07 13.62
CA PRO A 414 -17.95 28.69 13.94
C PRO A 414 -16.87 27.66 13.65
N TYR A 415 -15.86 28.05 12.87
CA TYR A 415 -14.76 27.18 12.44
C TYR A 415 -13.62 27.12 13.46
N VAL A 416 -13.50 28.15 14.33
CA VAL A 416 -12.46 28.24 15.34
C VAL A 416 -12.92 27.54 16.60
N GLU A 417 -12.25 26.48 16.97
CA GLU A 417 -12.49 25.75 18.22
C GLU A 417 -11.69 26.36 19.37
N ARG A 418 -10.43 26.76 19.13
CA ARG A 418 -9.55 27.31 20.16
C ARG A 418 -8.62 28.35 19.58
N TYR A 419 -8.18 29.31 20.43
CA TYR A 419 -7.11 30.24 20.14
C TYR A 419 -6.29 30.52 21.40
N ALA A 420 -4.96 30.70 21.27
CA ALA A 420 -4.05 30.93 22.36
C ALA A 420 -3.16 32.14 22.11
N TYR A 421 -3.23 33.14 22.95
CA TYR A 421 -2.39 34.32 22.87
C TYR A 421 -0.99 34.02 23.43
N TRP A 422 0.05 34.39 22.69
CA TRP A 422 1.43 34.23 23.12
C TRP A 422 1.90 35.45 23.92
N ASN A 423 2.00 35.33 25.25
CA ASN A 423 2.37 36.42 26.15
C ASN A 423 3.90 36.61 26.31
N SER A 424 4.75 35.81 25.66
CA SER A 424 6.18 35.76 25.92
C SER A 424 7.03 36.74 25.12
N GLU A 425 6.47 37.42 24.10
CA GLU A 425 7.19 38.33 23.23
C GLU A 425 7.40 39.74 23.79
N ALA A 426 7.59 40.73 22.91
CA ALA A 426 7.94 42.08 23.26
C ALA A 426 6.98 42.73 24.32
N ASP A 427 7.53 43.55 25.18
CA ASP A 427 6.78 44.17 26.27
C ASP A 427 5.54 44.93 25.80
N CYS A 428 5.57 45.55 24.61
CA CYS A 428 4.44 46.30 24.05
C CYS A 428 3.18 45.43 23.86
N SER A 429 3.33 44.12 23.60
CA SER A 429 2.24 43.18 23.32
C SER A 429 1.85 42.31 24.53
N LYS A 430 2.57 42.36 25.62
CA LYS A 430 2.26 41.56 26.83
C LYS A 430 0.90 41.87 27.42
N LEU A 431 0.12 40.81 27.66
CA LEU A 431 -1.12 40.89 28.45
C LEU A 431 -0.80 41.03 29.93
N ILE A 432 0.26 40.39 30.39
CA ILE A 432 0.72 40.45 31.78
C ILE A 432 2.25 40.44 31.81
N ARG A 433 2.84 41.36 32.63
CA ARG A 433 4.29 41.46 32.83
C ARG A 433 4.57 41.37 34.35
N GLY A 434 5.16 40.25 34.75
CA GLY A 434 5.25 39.93 36.17
C GLY A 434 3.86 39.76 36.78
N SER A 435 3.52 40.64 37.73
CA SER A 435 2.19 40.71 38.36
C SER A 435 1.29 41.84 37.80
N GLU A 436 1.86 42.66 36.91
CA GLU A 436 1.11 43.79 36.32
C GLU A 436 0.30 43.36 35.11
N VAL A 437 -1.00 43.47 35.17
CA VAL A 437 -1.93 43.21 34.05
C VAL A 437 -2.03 44.48 33.22
N SER A 438 -1.81 44.33 31.90
CA SER A 438 -1.95 45.45 30.97
C SER A 438 -3.42 45.79 30.70
N ILE A 439 -3.67 46.92 30.03
CA ILE A 439 -5.02 47.30 29.58
C ILE A 439 -5.57 46.24 28.63
N ALA A 440 -4.74 45.74 27.73
CA ALA A 440 -5.08 44.62 26.83
C ALA A 440 -5.32 43.30 27.60
N GLY A 441 -4.49 43.06 28.64
CA GLY A 441 -4.62 41.90 29.52
C GLY A 441 -5.93 41.92 30.32
N GLN A 442 -6.34 43.05 30.85
CA GLN A 442 -7.61 43.18 31.53
C GLN A 442 -8.79 42.93 30.57
N TYR A 443 -8.71 43.49 29.36
CA TYR A 443 -9.71 43.22 28.31
C TYR A 443 -9.79 41.72 27.97
N TYR A 444 -8.64 41.08 27.83
CA TYR A 444 -8.58 39.64 27.56
C TYR A 444 -9.14 38.78 28.71
N ALA A 445 -8.84 39.19 29.96
CA ALA A 445 -9.37 38.54 31.16
C ALA A 445 -10.90 38.59 31.24
N ASP A 446 -11.46 39.78 30.97
CA ASP A 446 -12.90 40.06 31.05
C ASP A 446 -13.71 39.54 29.86
N LEU A 447 -13.04 39.17 28.76
CA LEU A 447 -13.69 38.64 27.56
C LEU A 447 -14.48 37.38 27.88
N LYS A 448 -15.79 37.41 27.60
CA LYS A 448 -16.65 36.24 27.68
C LYS A 448 -16.38 35.36 26.47
N SER A 449 -15.77 34.21 26.69
CA SER A 449 -15.40 33.25 25.63
C SER A 449 -16.42 32.14 25.55
N ASN A 450 -16.80 31.81 24.31
CA ASN A 450 -17.76 30.78 24.00
C ASN A 450 -17.19 29.37 24.19
N MET A 451 -18.05 28.33 24.26
CA MET A 451 -17.65 26.94 24.18
C MET A 451 -16.86 26.73 22.87
N GLY A 452 -15.73 26.03 22.97
CA GLY A 452 -14.86 25.82 21.83
C GLY A 452 -15.39 24.73 20.89
N TYR A 453 -15.64 23.55 21.42
CA TYR A 453 -16.09 22.38 20.63
C TYR A 453 -17.49 22.61 20.05
N ASN A 454 -17.64 22.24 18.76
CA ASN A 454 -18.91 22.23 18.06
C ASN A 454 -19.00 20.96 17.19
N LYS A 455 -19.86 20.02 17.56
CA LYS A 455 -20.08 18.74 16.89
C LYS A 455 -20.37 18.86 15.38
N ALA A 456 -21.01 19.97 14.95
CA ALA A 456 -21.33 20.20 13.54
C ALA A 456 -20.09 20.34 12.63
N TYR A 457 -18.94 20.64 13.21
CA TYR A 457 -17.67 20.82 12.49
C TYR A 457 -16.65 19.72 12.77
N GLU A 458 -17.03 18.68 13.50
CA GLU A 458 -16.17 17.53 13.78
C GLU A 458 -15.68 16.86 12.49
N LYS A 459 -14.38 16.57 12.42
CA LYS A 459 -13.79 15.80 11.33
C LYS A 459 -13.98 14.31 11.55
N ILE A 460 -14.67 13.66 10.63
CA ILE A 460 -14.74 12.20 10.58
C ILE A 460 -13.61 11.72 9.67
N PRO A 461 -12.69 10.86 10.15
CA PRO A 461 -11.62 10.33 9.33
C PRO A 461 -12.13 9.57 8.10
N ASN A 462 -11.43 9.70 6.98
CA ASN A 462 -11.75 8.95 5.77
C ASN A 462 -11.53 7.45 5.99
N VAL A 463 -12.39 6.62 5.41
CA VAL A 463 -12.15 5.18 5.37
C VAL A 463 -11.40 4.85 4.09
N VAL A 464 -10.12 4.54 4.21
CA VAL A 464 -9.23 4.22 3.09
C VAL A 464 -8.63 2.85 3.31
N TYR A 465 -8.70 2.00 2.29
CA TYR A 465 -8.00 0.72 2.25
C TYR A 465 -7.52 0.46 0.84
N THR A 466 -6.45 -0.31 0.73
CA THR A 466 -5.73 -0.56 -0.51
C THR A 466 -5.98 -1.99 -1.00
N LYS A 467 -5.65 -2.23 -2.26
CA LYS A 467 -5.60 -3.57 -2.84
C LYS A 467 -4.37 -4.32 -2.33
N PRO A 468 -4.38 -5.67 -2.38
CA PRO A 468 -3.20 -6.48 -2.12
C PRO A 468 -2.08 -6.15 -3.12
N GLU A 469 -0.83 -6.16 -2.67
CA GLU A 469 0.34 -5.81 -3.48
C GLU A 469 1.40 -6.92 -3.48
N GLY A 470 2.27 -6.95 -4.49
CA GLY A 470 3.41 -7.86 -4.55
C GLY A 470 3.00 -9.33 -4.59
N LEU A 471 1.94 -9.66 -5.36
CA LEU A 471 1.47 -11.03 -5.51
C LEU A 471 2.53 -11.90 -6.19
N THR A 472 2.96 -12.97 -5.55
CA THR A 472 3.94 -13.94 -6.02
C THR A 472 3.41 -15.37 -5.90
N GLY A 473 3.96 -16.30 -6.69
CA GLY A 473 3.59 -17.69 -6.62
C GLY A 473 4.78 -18.61 -6.77
N GLU A 474 4.81 -19.69 -5.99
CA GLU A 474 5.88 -20.69 -5.98
C GLU A 474 5.28 -22.10 -6.14
N TRP A 475 5.69 -22.83 -7.20
CA TRP A 475 5.23 -24.19 -7.46
C TRP A 475 6.16 -25.24 -6.85
N ASN A 476 5.61 -26.12 -6.04
CA ASN A 476 6.31 -27.31 -5.54
C ASN A 476 5.79 -28.57 -6.23
N LYS A 477 6.53 -29.04 -7.24
CA LYS A 477 6.16 -30.22 -8.03
C LYS A 477 6.12 -31.52 -7.21
N LYS A 478 6.95 -31.65 -6.16
CA LYS A 478 6.99 -32.88 -5.34
C LYS A 478 5.71 -33.08 -4.55
N THR A 479 5.11 -32.00 -4.08
CA THR A 479 3.90 -32.03 -3.26
C THR A 479 2.63 -31.72 -4.06
N GLY A 480 2.76 -31.22 -5.31
CA GLY A 480 1.63 -30.75 -6.10
C GLY A 480 0.99 -29.49 -5.51
N THR A 481 1.76 -28.64 -4.84
CA THR A 481 1.26 -27.46 -4.15
C THR A 481 1.78 -26.16 -4.77
N TYR A 482 0.90 -25.17 -4.86
CA TYR A 482 1.23 -23.81 -5.28
C TYR A 482 1.04 -22.84 -4.12
N LYS A 483 2.15 -22.26 -3.66
CA LYS A 483 2.15 -21.27 -2.59
C LYS A 483 2.03 -19.89 -3.20
N ILE A 484 1.04 -19.11 -2.73
CA ILE A 484 0.78 -17.74 -3.13
C ILE A 484 1.13 -16.85 -1.96
N SER A 485 1.84 -15.75 -2.21
CA SER A 485 2.22 -14.77 -1.18
C SER A 485 1.94 -13.35 -1.68
N TRP A 486 1.49 -12.48 -0.79
CA TRP A 486 1.23 -11.06 -1.09
C TRP A 486 1.38 -10.21 0.17
N ASN A 487 1.49 -8.91 0.00
CA ASN A 487 1.58 -7.95 1.07
C ASN A 487 0.27 -7.19 1.24
N ASP A 488 -0.08 -6.89 2.48
CA ASP A 488 -1.23 -6.07 2.85
C ASP A 488 -0.89 -5.13 4.00
N SER A 489 -1.44 -3.91 3.93
CA SER A 489 -1.24 -2.85 4.92
C SER A 489 -2.55 -2.34 5.55
N ASN A 490 -3.65 -3.06 5.38
CA ASN A 490 -4.97 -2.61 5.81
C ASN A 490 -5.35 -3.03 7.23
N GLY A 491 -4.88 -4.19 7.71
CA GLY A 491 -5.31 -4.73 9.00
C GLY A 491 -6.83 -4.89 9.11
N ASP A 492 -7.37 -4.61 10.29
CA ASP A 492 -8.80 -4.76 10.58
C ASP A 492 -9.72 -3.70 9.90
N ILE A 493 -9.18 -2.83 9.03
CA ILE A 493 -10.01 -1.96 8.19
C ILE A 493 -10.77 -2.79 7.15
N ILE A 494 -10.18 -3.88 6.66
CA ILE A 494 -10.84 -4.82 5.76
C ILE A 494 -11.53 -5.92 6.57
N LYS A 495 -12.58 -6.50 6.01
CA LYS A 495 -13.34 -7.58 6.65
C LYS A 495 -12.73 -8.95 6.41
N SER A 496 -12.15 -9.14 5.22
CA SER A 496 -11.50 -10.41 4.85
C SER A 496 -10.62 -10.23 3.61
N VAL A 497 -9.76 -11.23 3.39
CA VAL A 497 -8.99 -11.38 2.17
C VAL A 497 -9.46 -12.63 1.44
N GLN A 498 -9.87 -12.52 0.17
CA GLN A 498 -10.30 -13.64 -0.65
C GLN A 498 -9.21 -14.05 -1.63
N VAL A 499 -8.87 -15.33 -1.66
CA VAL A 499 -8.02 -15.93 -2.69
C VAL A 499 -8.91 -16.47 -3.79
N LEU A 500 -8.69 -15.99 -5.00
CA LEU A 500 -9.45 -16.38 -6.18
C LEU A 500 -8.59 -17.24 -7.10
N ARG A 501 -9.19 -18.30 -7.67
CA ARG A 501 -8.54 -19.18 -8.65
C ARG A 501 -9.41 -19.30 -9.90
N LYS A 502 -8.75 -19.33 -11.04
CA LYS A 502 -9.35 -19.71 -12.31
C LYS A 502 -8.76 -21.06 -12.74
N ASN A 503 -9.61 -22.07 -12.85
CA ASN A 503 -9.24 -23.43 -13.20
C ASN A 503 -8.90 -23.56 -14.70
N PRO A 504 -8.18 -24.62 -15.11
CA PRO A 504 -7.90 -24.90 -16.50
C PRO A 504 -9.15 -24.87 -17.38
N GLY A 505 -9.11 -24.09 -18.45
CA GLY A 505 -10.27 -23.91 -19.36
C GLY A 505 -11.39 -23.00 -18.86
N SER A 506 -11.38 -22.59 -17.59
CA SER A 506 -12.35 -21.63 -17.04
C SER A 506 -12.07 -20.21 -17.50
N LYS A 507 -13.17 -19.43 -17.70
CA LYS A 507 -13.09 -17.99 -17.98
C LYS A 507 -13.35 -17.13 -16.74
N THR A 508 -13.77 -17.74 -15.64
CA THR A 508 -14.19 -17.04 -14.42
C THR A 508 -13.36 -17.48 -13.24
N TYR A 509 -13.16 -16.54 -12.30
CA TYR A 509 -12.56 -16.82 -11.01
C TYR A 509 -13.62 -17.39 -10.05
N GLU A 510 -13.19 -18.29 -9.19
CA GLU A 510 -13.91 -18.78 -8.01
C GLU A 510 -13.13 -18.43 -6.74
N THR A 511 -13.83 -18.16 -5.66
CA THR A 511 -13.18 -17.96 -4.35
C THR A 511 -12.85 -19.33 -3.77
N ILE A 512 -11.56 -19.61 -3.61
CA ILE A 512 -11.07 -20.88 -3.04
C ILE A 512 -10.74 -20.76 -1.55
N ALA A 513 -10.51 -19.54 -1.04
CA ALA A 513 -10.31 -19.29 0.37
C ALA A 513 -10.76 -17.89 0.76
N THR A 514 -11.18 -17.74 2.01
CA THR A 514 -11.42 -16.47 2.67
C THR A 514 -10.64 -16.47 3.98
N LEU A 515 -9.77 -15.48 4.15
CA LEU A 515 -8.85 -15.33 5.27
C LEU A 515 -9.26 -14.13 6.11
N ASP A 516 -9.07 -14.23 7.41
CA ASP A 516 -9.26 -13.12 8.33
C ASP A 516 -8.11 -12.10 8.18
N PRO A 517 -8.36 -10.80 8.43
CA PRO A 517 -7.31 -9.79 8.46
C PRO A 517 -6.25 -10.10 9.51
N LEU A 518 -5.00 -9.87 9.15
CA LEU A 518 -3.88 -9.98 10.10
C LEU A 518 -3.68 -8.66 10.83
N ASP A 519 -3.38 -8.74 12.13
CA ASP A 519 -3.03 -7.58 12.93
C ASP A 519 -1.69 -6.98 12.48
N LEU A 520 -1.71 -5.74 12.03
CA LEU A 520 -0.55 -5.07 11.44
C LEU A 520 0.46 -4.57 12.46
N ASN A 521 0.03 -4.19 13.66
CA ASN A 521 0.87 -3.41 14.58
C ASN A 521 1.62 -2.26 13.87
N GLY A 522 0.95 -1.60 12.91
CA GLY A 522 1.48 -0.50 12.10
C GLY A 522 2.46 -0.89 10.99
N LYS A 523 2.53 -2.15 10.61
CA LYS A 523 3.46 -2.65 9.59
C LYS A 523 2.71 -3.31 8.45
N THR A 524 3.31 -3.33 7.26
CA THR A 524 2.90 -4.20 6.18
C THR A 524 3.17 -5.66 6.56
N VAL A 525 2.20 -6.52 6.36
CA VAL A 525 2.29 -7.96 6.63
C VAL A 525 2.23 -8.77 5.34
N THR A 526 2.92 -9.91 5.33
CA THR A 526 2.90 -10.85 4.22
C THR A 526 1.94 -11.98 4.54
N TYR A 527 0.91 -12.13 3.69
CA TYR A 527 0.01 -13.27 3.69
C TYR A 527 0.57 -14.40 2.85
N ASN A 528 0.19 -15.62 3.21
CA ASN A 528 0.52 -16.82 2.44
C ASN A 528 -0.71 -17.73 2.36
N TYR A 529 -0.93 -18.31 1.19
CA TYR A 529 -1.91 -19.35 0.97
C TYR A 529 -1.30 -20.46 0.11
N THR A 530 -1.61 -21.72 0.41
CA THR A 530 -1.10 -22.87 -0.35
C THR A 530 -2.28 -23.64 -0.91
N ASP A 531 -2.31 -23.78 -2.23
CA ASP A 531 -3.29 -24.57 -2.96
C ASP A 531 -2.68 -25.89 -3.43
N THR A 532 -3.51 -26.95 -3.52
CA THR A 532 -3.10 -28.26 -4.03
C THR A 532 -3.72 -28.48 -5.39
N LEU A 533 -2.88 -28.73 -6.39
CA LEU A 533 -3.28 -28.86 -7.78
C LEU A 533 -3.07 -30.29 -8.26
N THR A 534 -4.15 -30.92 -8.74
CA THR A 534 -4.16 -32.31 -9.16
C THR A 534 -4.39 -32.50 -10.66
N GLU A 535 -4.98 -31.50 -11.33
CA GLU A 535 -5.30 -31.59 -12.75
C GLU A 535 -4.27 -30.83 -13.58
N ALA A 536 -3.95 -31.35 -14.74
CA ALA A 536 -3.04 -30.71 -15.69
C ALA A 536 -3.71 -29.48 -16.35
N GLY A 537 -2.95 -28.43 -16.53
CA GLY A 537 -3.39 -27.21 -17.19
C GLY A 537 -2.95 -25.94 -16.47
N ALA A 538 -3.34 -24.80 -17.02
CA ALA A 538 -2.98 -23.49 -16.48
C ALA A 538 -4.00 -23.01 -15.46
N TYR A 539 -3.53 -22.69 -14.28
CA TYR A 539 -4.28 -22.05 -13.19
C TYR A 539 -3.84 -20.60 -13.04
N TYR A 540 -4.76 -19.73 -12.71
CA TYR A 540 -4.50 -18.30 -12.50
C TYR A 540 -5.09 -17.87 -11.15
N TYR A 541 -4.39 -17.00 -10.46
CA TYR A 541 -4.77 -16.54 -9.12
C TYR A 541 -4.77 -15.04 -9.03
N GLN A 542 -5.75 -14.52 -8.31
CA GLN A 542 -5.82 -13.15 -7.83
C GLN A 542 -6.17 -13.15 -6.35
N VAL A 543 -5.86 -12.05 -5.67
CA VAL A 543 -6.24 -11.83 -4.27
C VAL A 543 -7.10 -10.57 -4.20
N VAL A 544 -8.12 -10.62 -3.35
CA VAL A 544 -9.11 -9.54 -3.23
C VAL A 544 -9.29 -9.15 -1.77
N ASN A 545 -9.05 -7.89 -1.44
CA ASN A 545 -9.45 -7.31 -0.17
C ASN A 545 -10.94 -6.97 -0.19
N VAL A 546 -11.69 -7.47 0.79
CA VAL A 546 -13.09 -7.16 1.02
C VAL A 546 -13.18 -6.16 2.17
N GLY A 547 -13.43 -4.92 1.83
CA GLY A 547 -13.51 -3.83 2.79
C GLY A 547 -14.93 -3.56 3.31
N PRO A 548 -15.12 -2.44 4.02
CA PRO A 548 -16.42 -1.96 4.45
C PRO A 548 -17.43 -1.91 3.30
N ASN A 549 -18.73 -2.14 3.63
CA ASN A 549 -19.81 -2.26 2.65
C ASN A 549 -19.59 -3.33 1.56
N ASN A 550 -18.76 -4.34 1.85
CA ASN A 550 -18.39 -5.42 0.92
C ASN A 550 -17.76 -4.92 -0.39
N ARG A 551 -17.20 -3.73 -0.41
CA ARG A 551 -16.45 -3.23 -1.54
C ARG A 551 -15.17 -4.05 -1.71
N LYS A 552 -14.94 -4.55 -2.92
CA LYS A 552 -13.83 -5.42 -3.27
C LYS A 552 -12.74 -4.68 -4.03
N LEU A 553 -11.48 -4.88 -3.64
CA LEU A 553 -10.30 -4.39 -4.35
C LEU A 553 -9.41 -5.58 -4.67
N ALA A 554 -9.32 -5.91 -5.95
CA ALA A 554 -8.46 -7.01 -6.44
C ALA A 554 -7.01 -6.53 -6.62
N SER A 555 -6.06 -7.45 -6.46
CA SER A 555 -4.66 -7.22 -6.85
C SER A 555 -4.57 -6.84 -8.33
N ASP A 556 -3.65 -5.96 -8.68
CA ASP A 556 -3.35 -5.66 -10.09
C ASP A 556 -2.65 -6.84 -10.77
N ASP A 557 -1.83 -7.54 -9.99
CA ASP A 557 -1.10 -8.70 -10.44
C ASP A 557 -1.98 -9.95 -10.42
N GLU A 558 -1.73 -10.81 -11.40
CA GLU A 558 -2.25 -12.17 -11.50
C GLU A 558 -1.02 -13.10 -11.55
N VAL A 559 -0.97 -14.11 -10.70
CA VAL A 559 0.05 -15.15 -10.79
C VAL A 559 -0.55 -16.42 -11.37
N SER A 560 0.27 -17.18 -12.08
CA SER A 560 -0.19 -18.39 -12.74
C SER A 560 0.81 -19.54 -12.58
N VAL A 561 0.28 -20.75 -12.68
CA VAL A 561 1.06 -21.97 -12.72
C VAL A 561 0.48 -22.92 -13.75
N THR A 562 1.34 -23.58 -14.48
CA THR A 562 0.92 -24.66 -15.39
C THR A 562 1.33 -26.00 -14.80
N VAL A 563 0.34 -26.81 -14.44
CA VAL A 563 0.56 -28.20 -14.02
C VAL A 563 0.69 -29.06 -15.26
N ALA A 564 1.85 -29.69 -15.42
CA ALA A 564 2.13 -30.52 -16.55
C ALA A 564 1.33 -31.82 -16.48
N ALA A 565 0.81 -32.27 -17.62
CA ALA A 565 0.37 -33.66 -17.78
C ALA A 565 1.58 -34.61 -17.72
N ALA A 566 1.37 -35.80 -17.22
CA ALA A 566 2.39 -36.87 -17.34
C ALA A 566 2.71 -37.08 -18.83
N GLN A 567 3.96 -36.79 -19.21
CA GLN A 567 4.39 -36.82 -20.60
C GLN A 567 4.48 -38.27 -21.11
N SER A 568 3.70 -38.63 -22.15
CA SER A 568 3.94 -39.84 -22.91
C SER A 568 4.99 -39.54 -23.97
N ALA A 569 5.87 -40.52 -24.27
CA ALA A 569 6.97 -40.41 -25.25
C ALA A 569 6.49 -40.12 -26.70
N SER A 570 5.18 -40.23 -26.95
CA SER A 570 4.53 -40.04 -28.27
C SER A 570 3.89 -38.67 -28.50
N GLY A 571 3.98 -37.75 -27.54
CA GLY A 571 3.19 -36.51 -27.56
C GLY A 571 3.75 -35.35 -28.38
N MET A 572 4.88 -35.49 -29.09
CA MET A 572 5.47 -34.41 -29.89
C MET A 572 5.05 -34.54 -31.36
N GLN A 573 4.63 -33.42 -31.96
CA GLN A 573 4.34 -33.34 -33.39
C GLN A 573 5.01 -32.11 -34.00
N PHE A 574 5.49 -32.25 -35.22
CA PHE A 574 6.29 -31.22 -35.88
C PHE A 574 6.16 -31.33 -37.41
N GLY A 575 6.62 -30.32 -38.11
CA GLY A 575 6.65 -30.30 -39.56
C GLY A 575 7.04 -28.94 -40.11
N GLU A 576 7.04 -28.87 -41.45
CA GLU A 576 7.23 -27.59 -42.17
C GLU A 576 5.90 -27.15 -42.78
N LEU A 577 5.65 -25.85 -42.77
CA LEU A 577 4.50 -25.20 -43.37
C LEU A 577 4.95 -24.31 -44.53
N THR A 578 4.20 -24.36 -45.62
CA THR A 578 4.34 -23.44 -46.74
C THR A 578 3.19 -22.44 -46.72
N ILE A 579 3.49 -21.18 -46.49
CA ILE A 579 2.53 -20.09 -46.36
C ILE A 579 2.58 -19.19 -47.58
N THR A 580 1.48 -19.10 -48.30
CA THR A 580 1.39 -18.35 -49.59
C THR A 580 0.74 -17.00 -49.47
N ASN A 581 0.08 -16.67 -48.35
CA ASN A 581 -0.58 -15.40 -48.07
C ASN A 581 -0.66 -15.12 -46.57
N THR A 582 -1.36 -14.07 -46.14
CA THR A 582 -1.55 -13.64 -44.77
C THR A 582 -2.78 -14.24 -44.10
N GLU A 583 -3.56 -15.04 -44.76
CA GLU A 583 -4.70 -15.74 -44.20
C GLU A 583 -4.25 -16.83 -43.20
N ALA A 584 -5.08 -17.05 -42.19
CA ALA A 584 -4.77 -18.08 -41.19
C ALA A 584 -4.90 -19.48 -41.80
N VAL A 585 -3.83 -20.27 -41.72
CA VAL A 585 -3.79 -21.67 -42.14
C VAL A 585 -4.11 -22.54 -40.94
N GLU A 586 -5.00 -23.53 -41.12
CA GLU A 586 -5.32 -24.51 -40.12
C GLU A 586 -4.37 -25.70 -40.26
N VAL A 587 -3.72 -26.09 -39.18
CA VAL A 587 -2.77 -27.21 -39.13
C VAL A 587 -3.34 -28.30 -38.23
N ASN A 588 -3.72 -29.43 -38.82
CA ASN A 588 -4.21 -30.57 -38.05
C ASN A 588 -3.03 -31.43 -37.59
N TYR A 589 -3.10 -31.87 -36.33
CA TYR A 589 -2.14 -32.84 -35.81
C TYR A 589 -2.42 -34.25 -36.42
N SER A 590 -1.37 -35.02 -36.59
CA SER A 590 -1.53 -36.41 -37.09
C SER A 590 -2.28 -37.29 -36.09
N GLU A 591 -2.08 -37.04 -34.81
CA GLU A 591 -2.77 -37.67 -33.68
C GLU A 591 -3.21 -36.60 -32.66
N PRO A 592 -4.39 -36.74 -32.05
CA PRO A 592 -4.81 -35.79 -31.01
C PRO A 592 -3.87 -35.85 -29.80
N PHE A 593 -3.60 -34.68 -29.22
CA PHE A 593 -2.93 -34.58 -27.92
C PHE A 593 -3.88 -34.90 -26.77
N ASP A 594 -3.39 -35.46 -25.68
CA ASP A 594 -4.16 -35.69 -24.45
C ASP A 594 -4.59 -34.36 -23.79
N THR A 595 -3.73 -33.35 -23.90
CA THR A 595 -3.98 -31.98 -23.44
C THR A 595 -3.71 -30.98 -24.56
N ILE A 596 -4.16 -29.74 -24.43
CA ILE A 596 -3.84 -28.67 -25.39
C ILE A 596 -2.34 -28.41 -25.34
N PRO A 597 -1.59 -28.60 -26.47
CA PRO A 597 -0.15 -28.44 -26.50
C PRO A 597 0.30 -26.98 -26.53
N ALA A 598 1.57 -26.75 -26.20
CA ALA A 598 2.31 -25.59 -26.66
C ALA A 598 2.68 -25.75 -28.13
N VAL A 599 2.61 -24.65 -28.89
CA VAL A 599 3.01 -24.64 -30.32
C VAL A 599 4.08 -23.57 -30.47
N PHE A 600 5.19 -23.95 -31.08
CA PHE A 600 6.30 -23.06 -31.42
C PHE A 600 6.46 -23.04 -32.93
N ILE A 601 6.73 -21.85 -33.48
CA ILE A 601 6.94 -21.60 -34.89
C ILE A 601 8.42 -21.28 -35.12
N GLY A 602 9.02 -21.93 -36.11
CA GLY A 602 10.42 -21.76 -36.45
C GLY A 602 10.75 -20.39 -37.07
N ILE A 603 12.00 -20.23 -37.47
CA ILE A 603 12.48 -19.04 -38.14
C ILE A 603 12.00 -19.06 -39.59
N PRO A 604 11.17 -18.11 -40.06
CA PRO A 604 10.67 -18.11 -41.43
C PRO A 604 11.78 -17.93 -42.44
N SER A 605 11.60 -18.55 -43.64
CA SER A 605 12.43 -18.27 -44.81
C SER A 605 12.43 -16.75 -45.15
N ASN A 606 13.29 -16.34 -46.05
CA ASN A 606 13.44 -14.93 -46.44
C ASN A 606 12.99 -14.71 -47.91
N SER A 607 11.95 -15.40 -48.34
CA SER A 607 11.46 -15.33 -49.71
C SER A 607 10.88 -13.95 -50.04
N ASN A 608 10.22 -13.31 -49.06
CA ASN A 608 9.73 -11.93 -49.14
C ASN A 608 10.60 -10.99 -48.26
N ALA A 609 11.81 -10.75 -48.73
CA ALA A 609 12.88 -10.08 -47.95
C ALA A 609 12.54 -8.68 -47.46
N ASN A 610 11.55 -8.00 -48.09
CA ASN A 610 11.17 -6.63 -47.82
C ASN A 610 9.89 -6.53 -46.96
N VAL A 611 9.31 -7.65 -46.55
CA VAL A 611 8.10 -7.68 -45.70
C VAL A 611 8.43 -8.16 -44.30
N GLY A 612 8.25 -7.30 -43.28
CA GLY A 612 8.35 -7.71 -41.89
C GLY A 612 7.16 -8.57 -41.51
N LEU A 613 7.40 -9.78 -41.01
CA LEU A 613 6.38 -10.77 -40.73
C LEU A 613 6.40 -11.20 -39.25
N SER A 614 5.44 -10.72 -38.47
CA SER A 614 5.20 -11.26 -37.13
C SER A 614 4.42 -12.58 -37.20
N ARG A 615 4.69 -13.48 -36.28
CA ARG A 615 4.03 -14.79 -36.20
C ARG A 615 2.81 -14.69 -35.27
N LYS A 616 1.71 -15.34 -35.66
CA LYS A 616 0.50 -15.42 -34.83
C LYS A 616 -0.01 -16.85 -34.77
N VAL A 617 0.13 -17.48 -33.61
CA VAL A 617 -0.49 -18.76 -33.31
C VAL A 617 -1.84 -18.51 -32.63
N SER A 618 -2.89 -19.17 -33.10
CA SER A 618 -4.25 -19.05 -32.54
C SER A 618 -5.00 -20.37 -32.58
N SER A 619 -6.18 -20.41 -31.97
CA SER A 619 -7.10 -21.56 -32.02
C SER A 619 -6.44 -22.91 -31.68
N VAL A 620 -5.48 -22.88 -30.73
CA VAL A 620 -4.80 -24.12 -30.32
C VAL A 620 -5.77 -25.01 -29.55
N SER A 621 -5.90 -26.25 -29.99
CA SER A 621 -6.74 -27.29 -29.40
C SER A 621 -5.97 -28.60 -29.33
N LYS A 622 -6.59 -29.69 -28.88
CA LYS A 622 -6.00 -31.00 -28.84
C LYS A 622 -5.75 -31.58 -30.26
N ASN A 623 -6.50 -31.12 -31.27
CA ASN A 623 -6.51 -31.68 -32.59
C ASN A 623 -5.81 -30.81 -33.63
N LYS A 624 -5.67 -29.50 -33.38
CA LYS A 624 -5.19 -28.53 -34.36
C LYS A 624 -4.80 -27.20 -33.76
N PHE A 625 -4.10 -26.41 -34.57
CA PHE A 625 -3.87 -24.98 -34.30
C PHE A 625 -4.05 -24.19 -35.60
N SER A 626 -4.16 -22.86 -35.48
CA SER A 626 -4.13 -21.97 -36.62
C SER A 626 -2.90 -21.08 -36.56
N PHE A 627 -2.29 -20.87 -37.72
CA PHE A 627 -1.11 -20.03 -37.87
C PHE A 627 -1.32 -18.98 -38.97
N ALA A 628 -0.85 -17.76 -38.77
CA ALA A 628 -0.79 -16.72 -39.77
C ALA A 628 0.45 -15.85 -39.59
N PHE A 629 0.96 -15.32 -40.72
CA PHE A 629 1.84 -14.18 -40.65
C PHE A 629 1.01 -12.88 -40.54
N VAL A 630 1.45 -11.97 -39.66
CA VAL A 630 0.89 -10.62 -39.56
C VAL A 630 1.94 -9.66 -40.10
N PRO A 631 1.75 -9.09 -41.30
CA PRO A 631 2.68 -8.14 -41.89
C PRO A 631 2.74 -6.86 -41.05
N TRP A 632 3.91 -6.25 -40.99
CA TRP A 632 4.08 -4.94 -40.40
C TRP A 632 3.39 -3.88 -41.25
N ILE A 633 2.66 -2.95 -40.61
CA ILE A 633 1.77 -1.98 -41.27
C ILE A 633 2.56 -0.97 -42.10
N ASN A 634 3.80 -0.71 -41.70
CA ASN A 634 4.68 0.28 -42.35
C ASN A 634 5.70 -0.38 -43.29
N GLY A 635 5.57 -1.66 -43.57
CA GLY A 635 6.38 -2.35 -44.56
C GLY A 635 6.11 -1.80 -45.98
N SER A 636 7.13 -1.82 -46.81
CA SER A 636 7.04 -1.31 -48.20
C SER A 636 6.09 -2.11 -49.08
N SER A 637 5.61 -3.26 -48.65
CA SER A 637 4.59 -4.08 -49.34
C SER A 637 3.91 -5.00 -48.32
N SER A 638 2.57 -5.04 -48.33
CA SER A 638 1.77 -6.04 -47.60
C SER A 638 1.53 -7.28 -48.44
N GLU A 639 2.10 -7.37 -49.64
CA GLU A 639 1.86 -8.47 -50.56
C GLU A 639 2.93 -9.56 -50.44
N PHE A 640 2.48 -10.77 -50.24
CA PHE A 640 3.25 -11.98 -50.41
C PHE A 640 3.52 -12.25 -51.88
N ALA A 641 4.71 -11.94 -52.34
CA ALA A 641 5.10 -12.20 -53.74
C ALA A 641 5.50 -13.67 -53.96
N LYS A 642 5.95 -14.33 -52.91
CA LYS A 642 6.44 -15.73 -52.94
C LYS A 642 6.04 -16.45 -51.65
N ALA A 643 5.90 -17.80 -51.70
CA ALA A 643 5.66 -18.58 -50.53
C ALA A 643 6.83 -18.47 -49.54
N GLU A 644 6.50 -18.42 -48.25
CA GLU A 644 7.44 -18.54 -47.11
C GLU A 644 7.33 -19.96 -46.56
N THR A 645 8.46 -20.56 -46.20
CA THR A 645 8.47 -21.76 -45.39
C THR A 645 8.76 -21.47 -43.95
N VAL A 646 8.17 -22.26 -43.07
CA VAL A 646 8.38 -22.13 -41.63
C VAL A 646 8.13 -23.46 -40.93
N ASP A 647 8.97 -23.77 -39.98
CA ASP A 647 8.84 -24.98 -39.19
C ASP A 647 7.81 -24.79 -38.05
N PHE A 648 7.20 -25.88 -37.58
CA PHE A 648 6.43 -25.89 -36.33
C PHE A 648 6.79 -27.07 -35.44
N LEU A 649 6.62 -26.89 -34.16
CA LEU A 649 6.76 -27.89 -33.10
C LEU A 649 5.59 -27.73 -32.12
N ALA A 650 4.84 -28.81 -31.91
CA ALA A 650 3.81 -28.89 -30.89
C ALA A 650 4.20 -29.92 -29.83
N MET A 651 4.18 -29.52 -28.56
CA MET A 651 4.54 -30.38 -27.43
C MET A 651 3.63 -30.11 -26.22
N PRO A 652 3.35 -31.16 -25.41
CA PRO A 652 2.67 -30.94 -24.12
C PRO A 652 3.46 -30.00 -23.22
N TYR A 653 2.75 -29.27 -22.38
CA TYR A 653 3.37 -28.49 -21.31
C TYR A 653 4.04 -29.41 -20.28
N GLY A 654 5.10 -28.92 -19.66
CA GLY A 654 5.82 -29.61 -18.60
C GLY A 654 7.32 -29.53 -18.73
N SER A 655 8.01 -30.05 -17.73
CA SER A 655 9.46 -30.12 -17.69
C SER A 655 9.95 -31.55 -17.71
N LYS A 656 11.09 -31.77 -18.31
CA LYS A 656 11.76 -33.10 -18.33
C LYS A 656 13.24 -32.90 -18.03
N VAL A 657 13.73 -33.68 -17.07
CA VAL A 657 15.15 -33.83 -16.79
C VAL A 657 15.56 -35.22 -17.20
N PHE A 658 16.63 -35.32 -17.95
CA PHE A 658 17.21 -36.56 -18.44
C PHE A 658 18.34 -37.06 -17.53
N ASP A 659 18.70 -38.30 -17.62
CA ASP A 659 19.72 -38.92 -16.76
C ASP A 659 21.12 -38.31 -16.95
N ASP A 660 21.39 -37.73 -18.13
CA ASP A 660 22.62 -37.00 -18.44
C ASP A 660 22.66 -35.55 -17.91
N GLY A 661 21.62 -35.11 -17.24
CA GLY A 661 21.51 -33.75 -16.70
C GLY A 661 20.95 -32.72 -17.68
N GLN A 662 20.65 -33.12 -18.93
CA GLN A 662 19.93 -32.27 -19.87
C GLN A 662 18.50 -32.03 -19.36
N GLN A 663 17.97 -30.88 -19.66
CA GLN A 663 16.64 -30.49 -19.20
C GLN A 663 15.95 -29.61 -20.24
N TYR A 664 14.67 -29.81 -20.43
CA TYR A 664 13.83 -28.78 -21.05
C TYR A 664 12.58 -28.50 -20.20
N GLU A 665 12.02 -27.31 -20.39
CA GLU A 665 10.74 -26.91 -19.84
C GLU A 665 9.89 -26.24 -20.90
N ILE A 666 8.63 -26.66 -21.01
CA ILE A 666 7.61 -26.04 -21.83
C ILE A 666 6.58 -25.43 -20.89
N GLY A 667 6.58 -24.11 -20.83
CA GLY A 667 5.72 -23.34 -19.95
C GLY A 667 4.86 -22.32 -20.69
N SER A 668 4.06 -21.58 -19.95
CA SER A 668 3.24 -20.49 -20.49
C SER A 668 3.27 -19.29 -19.57
N GLY A 669 2.96 -18.11 -20.11
CA GLY A 669 2.89 -16.87 -19.34
C GLY A 669 2.04 -15.83 -20.03
N LYS A 670 1.98 -14.66 -19.37
CA LYS A 670 1.34 -13.46 -19.93
C LYS A 670 2.26 -12.27 -19.73
N ALA A 671 2.43 -11.46 -20.76
CA ALA A 671 3.22 -10.25 -20.70
C ALA A 671 2.54 -9.07 -21.41
N THR A 672 2.97 -7.88 -21.09
CA THR A 672 2.58 -6.62 -21.73
C THR A 672 3.81 -5.93 -22.29
N ASN A 673 3.71 -4.64 -22.57
CA ASN A 673 4.85 -3.79 -22.92
C ASN A 673 5.71 -3.35 -21.71
N THR A 674 5.41 -3.84 -20.52
CA THR A 674 6.25 -3.73 -19.35
C THR A 674 6.96 -5.04 -19.06
N GLU A 675 8.13 -4.93 -18.43
CA GLU A 675 8.94 -6.09 -18.05
C GLU A 675 8.10 -7.08 -17.20
N THR A 676 8.19 -8.34 -17.55
CA THR A 676 7.55 -9.43 -16.82
C THR A 676 8.61 -10.51 -16.56
N GLU A 677 8.73 -10.91 -15.31
CA GLU A 677 9.62 -11.98 -14.89
C GLU A 677 8.89 -13.33 -14.92
N ILE A 678 9.54 -14.34 -15.49
CA ILE A 678 9.06 -15.71 -15.56
C ILE A 678 10.04 -16.60 -14.80
N VAL A 679 9.53 -17.37 -13.87
CA VAL A 679 10.29 -18.34 -13.10
C VAL A 679 10.02 -19.73 -13.65
N PHE A 680 11.09 -20.51 -13.86
CA PHE A 680 10.95 -21.90 -14.32
C PHE A 680 10.30 -22.76 -13.24
N GLU A 681 9.47 -23.70 -13.69
CA GLU A 681 8.86 -24.72 -12.81
C GLU A 681 9.95 -25.48 -12.03
N LYS A 682 11.03 -25.79 -12.73
CA LYS A 682 12.19 -26.43 -12.14
C LYS A 682 13.47 -25.70 -12.54
N PRO A 683 14.26 -25.22 -11.57
CA PRO A 683 15.54 -24.60 -11.89
C PRO A 683 16.43 -25.50 -12.75
N PHE A 684 17.08 -24.93 -13.75
CA PHE A 684 18.15 -25.60 -14.47
C PHE A 684 19.37 -25.80 -13.56
N PRO A 685 20.29 -26.71 -13.89
CA PRO A 685 21.49 -26.90 -13.07
C PRO A 685 22.25 -25.60 -12.81
N GLU A 686 22.87 -25.49 -11.65
CA GLU A 686 23.66 -24.29 -11.27
C GLU A 686 24.77 -24.05 -12.31
N GLY A 687 24.88 -22.80 -12.78
CA GLY A 687 25.84 -22.40 -13.81
C GLY A 687 25.38 -22.65 -15.24
N VAL A 688 24.20 -23.21 -15.46
CA VAL A 688 23.60 -23.38 -16.79
C VAL A 688 22.63 -22.24 -17.09
N THR A 689 22.87 -21.56 -18.20
CA THR A 689 21.91 -20.59 -18.77
C THR A 689 21.18 -21.29 -19.91
N PRO A 690 19.87 -21.58 -19.78
CA PRO A 690 19.10 -22.26 -20.85
C PRO A 690 18.90 -21.34 -22.06
N ILE A 691 18.66 -21.92 -23.23
CA ILE A 691 18.14 -21.21 -24.40
C ILE A 691 16.62 -21.09 -24.24
N VAL A 692 16.08 -19.87 -24.41
CA VAL A 692 14.65 -19.57 -24.24
C VAL A 692 14.04 -19.14 -25.59
N ILE A 693 13.05 -19.87 -26.06
CA ILE A 693 12.23 -19.53 -27.23
C ILE A 693 10.81 -19.18 -26.74
N VAL A 694 10.30 -18.01 -27.07
CA VAL A 694 8.94 -17.57 -26.71
C VAL A 694 8.08 -17.45 -27.95
N GLU A 695 6.93 -18.10 -27.94
CA GLU A 695 5.95 -18.04 -29.02
C GLU A 695 4.66 -17.37 -28.56
N MET A 696 4.29 -16.28 -29.23
CA MET A 696 3.12 -15.50 -28.91
C MET A 696 1.81 -16.16 -29.28
N ARG A 697 0.81 -16.06 -28.38
CA ARG A 697 -0.61 -16.35 -28.65
C ARG A 697 -1.43 -15.06 -28.49
N PRO A 698 -1.26 -14.09 -29.37
CA PRO A 698 -1.81 -12.76 -29.19
C PRO A 698 -3.34 -12.75 -29.38
N THR A 699 -4.01 -11.99 -28.52
CA THR A 699 -5.44 -11.67 -28.71
C THR A 699 -5.64 -10.52 -29.69
N LEU A 700 -4.61 -9.72 -29.91
CA LEU A 700 -4.63 -8.60 -30.84
C LEU A 700 -4.33 -9.10 -32.28
N SER A 701 -4.94 -8.43 -33.26
CA SER A 701 -4.71 -8.70 -34.70
C SER A 701 -3.59 -7.85 -35.29
N LYS A 702 -2.78 -7.21 -34.45
CA LYS A 702 -1.65 -6.37 -34.85
C LYS A 702 -0.32 -7.11 -34.75
N PRO A 703 0.73 -6.67 -35.47
CA PRO A 703 2.06 -7.27 -35.35
C PRO A 703 2.61 -7.11 -33.95
N LEU A 704 2.90 -8.21 -33.28
CA LEU A 704 3.49 -8.25 -31.94
C LEU A 704 4.76 -9.12 -31.95
N LEU A 705 5.73 -8.71 -31.14
CA LEU A 705 7.00 -9.39 -30.93
C LEU A 705 7.30 -9.51 -29.46
N THR A 706 8.12 -10.50 -29.11
CA THR A 706 8.67 -10.68 -27.77
C THR A 706 10.16 -10.41 -27.77
N LYS A 707 10.66 -9.86 -26.66
CA LYS A 707 12.07 -9.89 -26.28
C LYS A 707 12.23 -10.61 -24.98
N VAL A 708 13.28 -11.42 -24.86
CA VAL A 708 13.68 -12.14 -23.66
C VAL A 708 15.12 -11.77 -23.29
N TRP A 709 15.41 -11.63 -22.00
CA TRP A 709 16.74 -11.31 -21.49
C TRP A 709 16.84 -11.65 -20.01
N ASP A 710 17.98 -11.38 -19.38
CA ASP A 710 18.29 -11.75 -17.99
C ASP A 710 17.97 -13.23 -17.70
N ILE A 711 18.33 -14.08 -18.69
CA ILE A 711 18.10 -15.50 -18.59
C ILE A 711 19.08 -16.09 -17.57
N THR A 712 18.53 -16.74 -16.57
CA THR A 712 19.28 -17.42 -15.50
C THR A 712 18.87 -18.89 -15.45
N ASN A 713 19.46 -19.66 -14.56
CA ASN A 713 19.02 -21.02 -14.32
C ASN A 713 17.66 -21.12 -13.61
N THR A 714 17.09 -20.02 -13.13
CA THR A 714 15.81 -19.97 -12.39
C THR A 714 14.68 -19.30 -13.16
N GLY A 715 14.98 -18.56 -14.24
CA GLY A 715 13.96 -17.84 -14.98
C GLY A 715 14.51 -16.84 -15.99
N PHE A 716 13.64 -16.02 -16.55
CA PHE A 716 13.98 -15.00 -17.55
C PHE A 716 13.01 -13.81 -17.48
N LYS A 717 13.39 -12.72 -18.09
CA LYS A 717 12.52 -11.56 -18.30
C LYS A 717 11.98 -11.55 -19.72
N VAL A 718 10.73 -11.08 -19.86
CA VAL A 718 10.06 -10.98 -21.16
C VAL A 718 9.26 -9.68 -21.25
N VAL A 719 9.18 -9.14 -22.47
CA VAL A 719 8.31 -8.01 -22.81
C VAL A 719 7.65 -8.28 -24.16
N VAL A 720 6.42 -7.80 -24.32
CA VAL A 720 5.70 -7.77 -25.60
C VAL A 720 5.78 -6.35 -26.15
N LYS A 721 6.20 -6.23 -27.38
CA LYS A 721 6.23 -4.94 -28.09
C LYS A 721 5.48 -5.05 -29.42
N GLY A 722 4.89 -3.93 -29.83
CA GLY A 722 4.29 -3.78 -31.15
C GLY A 722 5.20 -2.97 -32.07
N GLU A 723 4.78 -2.81 -33.31
CA GLU A 723 5.47 -2.01 -34.33
C GLU A 723 5.63 -0.55 -33.84
N GLU A 724 6.83 0.03 -33.94
CA GLU A 724 7.17 1.32 -33.30
C GLU A 724 6.36 2.51 -33.82
N LYS A 725 6.09 2.54 -35.12
CA LYS A 725 5.40 3.67 -35.76
C LYS A 725 3.93 3.84 -35.35
N GLU A 726 3.29 2.78 -34.90
CA GLU A 726 1.91 2.84 -34.45
C GLU A 726 1.74 3.32 -33.02
N GLY A 727 2.81 3.45 -32.26
CA GLY A 727 2.74 3.78 -30.84
C GLY A 727 1.82 2.85 -30.06
N LEU A 728 1.75 1.58 -30.44
CA LEU A 728 0.81 0.60 -29.93
C LEU A 728 0.98 0.42 -28.43
N LYS A 729 0.05 0.95 -27.66
CA LYS A 729 -0.01 0.72 -26.22
C LYS A 729 -0.65 -0.63 -25.94
N ILE A 730 0.15 -1.60 -25.56
CA ILE A 730 -0.31 -2.93 -25.16
C ILE A 730 -0.74 -2.88 -23.69
N VAL A 731 -2.04 -2.66 -23.45
CA VAL A 731 -2.60 -2.55 -22.09
C VAL A 731 -3.02 -3.92 -21.57
N ALA A 732 -3.53 -4.79 -22.45
CA ALA A 732 -3.93 -6.13 -22.06
C ALA A 732 -2.75 -7.11 -22.12
N LYS A 733 -2.59 -7.94 -21.10
CA LYS A 733 -1.58 -9.00 -21.08
C LYS A 733 -1.82 -9.97 -22.23
N GLN A 734 -0.78 -10.24 -23.03
CA GLN A 734 -0.81 -11.19 -24.14
C GLN A 734 -0.29 -12.54 -23.68
N ASN A 735 -0.96 -13.60 -24.08
CA ASN A 735 -0.55 -14.97 -23.75
C ASN A 735 0.64 -15.40 -24.61
N PHE A 736 1.53 -16.22 -24.05
CA PHE A 736 2.60 -16.89 -24.77
C PHE A 736 2.89 -18.28 -24.18
N ALA A 737 3.55 -19.12 -25.00
CA ALA A 737 4.22 -20.33 -24.56
C ALA A 737 5.74 -20.11 -24.64
N TYR A 738 6.52 -20.82 -23.82
CA TYR A 738 7.98 -20.83 -23.94
C TYR A 738 8.54 -22.25 -23.91
N LEU A 739 9.65 -22.43 -24.62
CA LEU A 739 10.55 -23.56 -24.53
C LEU A 739 11.86 -23.05 -23.93
N ALA A 740 12.23 -23.55 -22.77
CA ALA A 740 13.56 -23.37 -22.17
C ALA A 740 14.30 -24.72 -22.25
N ILE A 741 15.56 -24.72 -22.71
CA ILE A 741 16.31 -25.93 -22.89
C ILE A 741 17.80 -25.74 -22.57
N THR A 742 18.41 -26.74 -21.94
CA THR A 742 19.85 -26.79 -21.68
C THR A 742 20.62 -26.74 -23.00
N PRO A 743 21.67 -25.87 -23.13
CA PRO A 743 22.53 -25.92 -24.31
C PRO A 743 23.21 -27.29 -24.50
N GLY A 744 23.43 -27.70 -25.76
CA GLY A 744 24.02 -28.96 -26.15
C GLY A 744 23.03 -29.94 -26.78
N GLU A 745 23.31 -31.22 -26.74
CA GLU A 745 22.48 -32.30 -27.28
C GLU A 745 21.51 -32.81 -26.20
N THR A 746 20.23 -32.89 -26.53
CA THR A 746 19.19 -33.49 -25.66
C THR A 746 18.46 -34.60 -26.44
N ARG A 747 18.66 -35.84 -26.10
CA ARG A 747 18.00 -37.00 -26.74
C ARG A 747 16.63 -37.24 -26.14
N LEU A 748 15.60 -37.26 -26.98
CA LEU A 748 14.21 -37.31 -26.52
C LEU A 748 13.70 -38.74 -26.25
N GLY A 749 14.42 -39.78 -26.76
CA GLY A 749 14.06 -41.17 -26.59
C GLY A 749 12.94 -41.68 -27.54
N ASN A 750 12.52 -40.83 -28.48
CA ASN A 750 11.47 -41.13 -29.48
C ASN A 750 12.00 -41.09 -30.92
N GLY A 751 13.29 -41.27 -31.11
CA GLY A 751 13.98 -41.19 -32.43
C GLY A 751 14.25 -39.74 -32.87
N LYS A 752 14.13 -38.77 -31.94
CA LYS A 752 14.45 -37.36 -32.16
C LYS A 752 15.35 -36.83 -31.07
N LYS A 753 16.08 -35.75 -31.37
CA LYS A 753 16.92 -35.02 -30.43
C LYS A 753 16.89 -33.53 -30.73
N PHE A 754 17.11 -32.73 -29.68
CA PHE A 754 17.39 -31.32 -29.80
C PHE A 754 18.90 -31.06 -29.78
N TYR A 755 19.33 -30.11 -30.58
CA TYR A 755 20.54 -29.35 -30.36
C TYR A 755 20.18 -27.90 -30.01
N ALA A 756 20.80 -27.35 -29.00
CA ALA A 756 20.55 -25.96 -28.58
C ALA A 756 21.86 -25.23 -28.30
N GLY A 757 21.94 -23.97 -28.68
CA GLY A 757 23.15 -23.19 -28.48
C GLY A 757 22.98 -21.71 -28.76
N ILE A 758 24.07 -20.97 -28.56
CA ILE A 758 24.18 -19.53 -28.90
C ILE A 758 24.95 -19.42 -30.21
N GLY A 759 24.48 -18.55 -31.09
CA GLY A 759 25.17 -18.23 -32.33
C GLY A 759 26.52 -17.54 -32.10
N GLU A 760 27.51 -17.85 -32.92
CA GLU A 760 28.87 -17.25 -32.78
C GLU A 760 28.90 -15.74 -32.92
N ASN A 761 28.01 -15.18 -33.72
CA ASN A 761 27.92 -13.77 -34.01
C ASN A 761 26.61 -13.18 -33.48
N PRO A 762 26.66 -12.02 -32.85
CA PRO A 762 25.45 -11.33 -32.43
C PRO A 762 24.69 -10.79 -33.66
N LEU A 763 23.36 -10.77 -33.54
CA LEU A 763 22.48 -10.21 -34.55
C LEU A 763 22.31 -8.70 -34.38
N TYR A 764 22.60 -7.95 -35.43
CA TYR A 764 22.43 -6.50 -35.46
C TYR A 764 21.14 -6.13 -36.19
N GLY A 765 20.39 -5.17 -35.65
CA GLY A 765 19.17 -4.67 -36.25
C GLY A 765 19.38 -3.81 -37.49
N LYS A 766 19.98 -4.35 -38.55
CA LYS A 766 20.13 -3.68 -39.85
C LYS A 766 19.43 -4.47 -40.94
N THR A 767 18.81 -3.75 -41.84
CA THR A 767 17.99 -4.27 -42.94
C THR A 767 18.67 -5.32 -43.80
N TYR A 768 19.97 -5.22 -43.98
CA TYR A 768 20.71 -6.03 -44.96
C TYR A 768 21.88 -6.84 -44.39
N LYS A 769 22.12 -6.78 -43.08
CA LYS A 769 23.21 -7.51 -42.50
C LYS A 769 22.76 -8.95 -42.25
N GLN A 770 23.33 -9.88 -43.02
CA GLN A 770 23.17 -11.32 -42.85
C GLN A 770 24.26 -11.80 -41.92
N GLU A 771 23.86 -12.33 -40.77
CA GLU A 771 24.74 -13.02 -39.87
C GLU A 771 24.70 -14.52 -40.12
N HIS A 772 25.78 -15.23 -39.92
CA HIS A 772 25.84 -16.64 -39.98
C HIS A 772 26.48 -17.23 -38.75
N PHE A 773 26.10 -18.41 -38.38
CA PHE A 773 26.67 -19.17 -37.29
C PHE A 773 26.98 -20.58 -37.72
N LEU A 774 27.96 -21.16 -37.07
CA LEU A 774 28.27 -22.60 -37.20
C LEU A 774 27.55 -23.37 -36.10
N LEU A 775 27.21 -24.62 -36.38
CA LEU A 775 26.49 -25.48 -35.44
C LEU A 775 27.45 -26.16 -34.45
N GLY A 776 28.42 -25.41 -33.91
CA GLY A 776 29.39 -25.88 -32.93
C GLY A 776 30.85 -25.71 -33.37
N GLU A 777 31.80 -25.80 -32.44
CA GLU A 777 33.23 -25.57 -32.66
C GLU A 777 33.91 -26.61 -33.58
N ASP A 778 33.33 -27.81 -33.67
CA ASP A 778 33.77 -28.88 -34.57
C ASP A 778 32.58 -29.39 -35.35
N THR A 779 32.18 -28.62 -36.35
CA THR A 779 31.22 -28.97 -37.40
C THR A 779 30.13 -29.98 -37.02
N LEU A 780 29.13 -29.53 -36.26
CA LEU A 780 27.90 -30.30 -36.15
C LEU A 780 27.28 -30.37 -37.54
N MET A 781 27.11 -31.62 -38.04
CA MET A 781 26.51 -31.92 -39.34
C MET A 781 25.13 -32.52 -39.09
N VAL A 782 24.07 -31.86 -39.53
CA VAL A 782 22.69 -32.32 -39.32
C VAL A 782 21.94 -32.38 -40.65
N GLN A 783 21.05 -33.36 -40.77
CA GLN A 783 20.17 -33.48 -41.95
C GLN A 783 18.78 -32.92 -41.62
N ASN A 784 18.21 -32.14 -42.51
CA ASN A 784 16.85 -31.61 -42.49
C ASN A 784 16.40 -31.04 -41.13
N PRO A 785 17.18 -30.15 -40.50
CA PRO A 785 16.85 -29.62 -39.18
C PRO A 785 15.61 -28.71 -39.24
N LEU A 786 14.68 -28.91 -38.30
CA LEU A 786 13.67 -27.89 -38.01
C LEU A 786 14.29 -26.84 -37.08
N VAL A 787 14.11 -25.55 -37.40
CA VAL A 787 14.94 -24.48 -36.86
C VAL A 787 14.10 -23.48 -36.09
N PHE A 788 14.39 -23.36 -34.80
CA PHE A 788 13.78 -22.40 -33.90
C PHE A 788 14.83 -21.44 -33.34
N GLY A 789 14.44 -20.20 -33.06
CA GLY A 789 15.40 -19.25 -32.53
C GLY A 789 14.77 -17.94 -32.04
N ALA A 790 15.49 -17.30 -31.14
CA ALA A 790 15.13 -15.98 -30.56
C ALA A 790 16.40 -15.24 -30.13
N THR A 791 16.34 -13.90 -30.07
CA THR A 791 17.37 -13.12 -29.36
C THR A 791 17.27 -13.35 -27.87
N GLN A 792 18.42 -13.47 -27.18
CA GLN A 792 18.53 -13.80 -25.75
C GLN A 792 18.96 -12.59 -24.92
N GLU A 793 18.98 -11.40 -25.51
CA GLU A 793 19.43 -10.16 -24.89
C GLU A 793 18.50 -8.99 -25.28
N ASN A 794 18.53 -7.92 -24.50
CA ASN A 794 17.79 -6.68 -24.76
C ASN A 794 18.76 -5.49 -24.86
N ASN A 795 19.81 -5.65 -25.66
CA ASN A 795 20.88 -4.65 -25.83
C ASN A 795 20.50 -3.50 -26.77
N THR A 796 19.36 -3.59 -27.46
CA THR A 796 18.89 -2.58 -28.38
C THR A 796 17.35 -2.46 -28.29
N GLU A 797 16.85 -1.25 -28.44
CA GLU A 797 15.39 -1.03 -28.53
C GLU A 797 14.82 -1.50 -29.89
N ALA A 798 15.66 -1.75 -30.88
CA ALA A 798 15.24 -2.21 -32.20
C ALA A 798 14.52 -3.55 -32.15
N LEU A 799 13.27 -3.52 -32.49
CA LEU A 799 12.48 -4.73 -32.71
C LEU A 799 12.83 -5.33 -34.07
N GLY A 800 12.87 -6.64 -34.14
CA GLY A 800 13.13 -7.32 -35.43
C GLY A 800 12.62 -8.75 -35.42
N VAL A 801 12.13 -9.17 -36.58
CA VAL A 801 11.83 -10.57 -36.84
C VAL A 801 13.06 -11.29 -37.37
N LEU A 802 13.26 -12.52 -36.93
CA LEU A 802 14.33 -13.38 -37.45
C LEU A 802 13.91 -13.96 -38.81
N ARG A 803 14.85 -14.03 -39.74
CA ARG A 803 14.64 -14.59 -41.07
C ARG A 803 15.79 -15.54 -41.41
N ARG A 804 15.48 -16.77 -41.88
CA ARG A 804 16.42 -17.76 -42.41
C ARG A 804 16.72 -17.43 -43.86
N VAL A 805 17.92 -16.92 -44.12
CA VAL A 805 18.30 -16.47 -45.45
C VAL A 805 18.77 -17.60 -46.34
N SER A 806 19.62 -18.47 -45.81
CA SER A 806 20.13 -19.68 -46.48
C SER A 806 20.81 -20.61 -45.49
N ASP A 807 20.90 -21.88 -45.84
CA ASP A 807 21.72 -22.82 -45.14
C ASP A 807 23.14 -22.86 -45.71
N MET A 808 24.07 -23.18 -44.87
CA MET A 808 25.44 -23.55 -45.23
C MET A 808 25.51 -25.07 -45.23
N THR A 809 25.82 -25.64 -46.33
CA THR A 809 25.83 -27.11 -46.48
C THR A 809 27.19 -27.65 -46.78
N GLN A 810 27.46 -28.89 -46.35
CA GLN A 810 28.65 -29.66 -46.65
C GLN A 810 28.25 -31.09 -47.02
N THR A 811 28.94 -31.68 -47.99
CA THR A 811 28.75 -33.09 -48.34
C THR A 811 29.59 -33.94 -47.39
N GLY A 812 28.96 -34.93 -46.73
CA GLY A 812 29.61 -35.87 -45.86
C GLY A 812 30.42 -36.94 -46.63
N GLU A 813 31.20 -37.75 -45.92
CA GLU A 813 31.93 -38.86 -46.49
C GLU A 813 31.01 -39.93 -47.04
N ASP A 814 29.76 -40.01 -46.61
CA ASP A 814 28.69 -40.89 -47.08
C ASP A 814 28.02 -40.39 -48.37
N GLY A 815 28.41 -39.22 -48.86
CA GLY A 815 27.85 -38.59 -50.04
C GLY A 815 26.56 -37.82 -49.82
N GLU A 816 26.06 -37.77 -48.57
CA GLU A 816 24.85 -37.02 -48.19
C GLU A 816 25.17 -35.57 -47.92
N THR A 817 24.16 -34.71 -48.06
CA THR A 817 24.28 -33.28 -47.80
C THR A 817 23.81 -32.95 -46.40
N TYR A 818 24.67 -32.31 -45.62
CA TYR A 818 24.42 -31.90 -44.26
C TYR A 818 24.39 -30.38 -44.14
N VAL A 819 23.54 -29.85 -43.23
CA VAL A 819 23.56 -28.46 -42.80
C VAL A 819 24.63 -28.33 -41.72
N VAL A 820 25.60 -27.45 -41.93
CA VAL A 820 26.71 -27.16 -41.00
C VAL A 820 26.65 -25.73 -40.44
N GLY A 821 25.71 -24.94 -40.91
CA GLY A 821 25.48 -23.56 -40.43
C GLY A 821 24.31 -22.93 -41.15
N MET A 822 23.94 -21.74 -40.68
CA MET A 822 22.83 -21.01 -41.28
C MET A 822 23.14 -19.51 -41.32
N ARG A 823 22.58 -18.81 -42.31
CA ARG A 823 22.59 -17.38 -42.38
C ARG A 823 21.25 -16.85 -41.89
N ILE A 824 21.27 -16.21 -40.75
CA ILE A 824 20.11 -15.60 -40.11
C ILE A 824 20.27 -14.10 -40.14
N LYS A 825 19.21 -13.36 -40.45
CA LYS A 825 19.16 -11.88 -40.28
C LYS A 825 18.08 -11.51 -39.30
N LYS A 826 18.31 -10.41 -38.59
CA LYS A 826 17.29 -9.72 -37.83
C LYS A 826 16.75 -8.57 -38.67
N GLN A 827 15.56 -8.77 -39.24
CA GLN A 827 14.85 -7.76 -40.04
C GLN A 827 14.15 -6.80 -39.11
N VAL A 828 14.50 -5.53 -39.18
CA VAL A 828 13.88 -4.44 -38.41
C VAL A 828 12.95 -3.64 -39.29
N ASP A 829 12.05 -2.81 -38.68
CA ASP A 829 11.14 -1.94 -39.43
C ASP A 829 11.93 -0.88 -40.20
N GLU A 830 11.85 -0.95 -41.54
CA GLU A 830 12.61 -0.10 -42.47
C GLU A 830 12.00 1.30 -42.66
N THR A 831 10.78 1.51 -42.21
CA THR A 831 10.05 2.77 -42.48
C THR A 831 10.43 3.92 -41.56
N THR A 832 11.26 3.67 -40.56
CA THR A 832 11.79 4.71 -39.63
C THR A 832 13.11 5.30 -40.12
N SER A 833 13.44 5.23 -41.38
CA SER A 833 14.70 5.67 -41.98
C SER A 833 15.13 7.12 -41.71
N ALA A 834 14.29 7.97 -41.14
CA ALA A 834 14.64 9.36 -40.82
C ALA A 834 15.32 9.55 -39.44
N GLY A 835 15.47 8.53 -38.61
CA GLY A 835 16.02 8.65 -37.26
C GLY A 835 16.67 7.38 -36.71
N TYR A 836 16.66 6.30 -37.46
CA TYR A 836 17.19 5.03 -36.98
C TYR A 836 18.73 5.01 -37.04
N THR A 837 19.38 5.26 -35.95
CA THR A 837 20.79 4.96 -35.80
C THR A 837 20.88 3.43 -35.74
N ALA A 838 21.52 2.84 -36.75
CA ALA A 838 21.76 1.40 -36.75
C ALA A 838 22.38 0.97 -35.43
N ALA A 839 21.75 0.01 -34.74
CA ALA A 839 22.25 -0.49 -33.49
C ALA A 839 23.73 -0.88 -33.63
N THR A 840 24.58 -0.21 -32.89
CA THR A 840 26.03 -0.53 -32.84
C THR A 840 26.27 -1.76 -31.98
N THR A 841 25.27 -2.19 -31.20
CA THR A 841 25.32 -3.32 -30.30
C THR A 841 24.47 -4.44 -30.85
N GLY A 842 25.04 -5.64 -31.02
CA GLY A 842 24.30 -6.85 -31.42
C GLY A 842 23.65 -7.54 -30.21
N GLU A 843 22.72 -8.43 -30.48
CA GLU A 843 22.07 -9.27 -29.46
C GLU A 843 22.42 -10.74 -29.69
N ALA A 844 22.72 -11.47 -28.62
CA ALA A 844 23.01 -12.90 -28.69
C ALA A 844 21.81 -13.64 -29.29
N PHE A 845 22.12 -14.60 -30.19
CA PHE A 845 21.12 -15.39 -30.89
C PHE A 845 21.09 -16.81 -30.33
N GLY A 846 19.99 -17.15 -29.62
CA GLY A 846 19.73 -18.51 -29.18
C GLY A 846 19.01 -19.32 -30.27
N TRP A 847 19.47 -20.52 -30.52
CA TRP A 847 18.89 -21.44 -31.52
C TRP A 847 18.61 -22.82 -30.92
N VAL A 848 17.59 -23.49 -31.45
CA VAL A 848 17.21 -24.86 -31.13
C VAL A 848 16.91 -25.57 -32.45
N LEU A 849 17.55 -26.69 -32.66
CA LEU A 849 17.29 -27.59 -33.82
C LEU A 849 16.62 -28.87 -33.34
N LEU A 850 15.58 -29.28 -34.05
CA LEU A 850 15.02 -30.61 -33.91
C LEU A 850 15.47 -31.46 -35.11
N VAL A 851 16.12 -32.59 -34.84
CA VAL A 851 16.68 -33.51 -35.85
C VAL A 851 16.37 -34.96 -35.50
N ASP A 852 16.60 -35.87 -36.46
CA ASP A 852 16.54 -37.31 -36.21
C ASP A 852 17.68 -37.74 -35.28
N ASP A 853 17.38 -38.71 -34.42
CA ASP A 853 18.38 -39.39 -33.60
C ASP A 853 18.81 -40.69 -34.29
N ASP A 854 19.85 -40.61 -35.09
CA ASP A 854 20.31 -41.69 -35.95
C ASP A 854 21.01 -42.84 -35.22
N GLY A 855 20.78 -42.96 -33.89
CA GLY A 855 21.39 -44.02 -33.05
C GLY A 855 22.78 -43.64 -32.50
N PRO A 856 23.45 -44.50 -31.75
CA PRO A 856 24.70 -44.17 -31.11
C PRO A 856 25.81 -44.01 -32.12
N VAL A 857 26.12 -42.82 -32.52
CA VAL A 857 27.45 -42.50 -33.02
C VAL A 857 28.38 -42.51 -31.83
N ASP A 858 29.24 -43.51 -31.73
CA ASP A 858 30.27 -43.60 -30.73
C ASP A 858 31.25 -42.42 -30.85
N ALA A 859 30.90 -41.32 -30.30
CA ALA A 859 31.81 -40.26 -29.94
C ALA A 859 31.14 -39.38 -28.86
N VAL A 860 31.44 -39.64 -27.62
CA VAL A 860 31.19 -38.70 -26.51
C VAL A 860 32.01 -37.46 -26.78
N ARG A 861 31.37 -36.40 -27.25
CA ARG A 861 31.93 -35.07 -27.32
C ARG A 861 31.12 -34.15 -26.40
N ASP A 862 31.60 -34.01 -25.17
CA ASP A 862 31.14 -32.99 -24.28
C ASP A 862 31.64 -31.61 -24.79
N ILE A 863 30.74 -30.82 -25.36
CA ILE A 863 31.05 -29.44 -25.73
C ILE A 863 30.73 -28.56 -24.50
N ILE A 864 31.73 -28.32 -23.70
CA ILE A 864 31.66 -27.25 -22.72
C ILE A 864 32.49 -26.08 -23.25
N SER A 865 31.87 -25.12 -23.87
CA SER A 865 32.53 -23.88 -24.24
C SER A 865 32.72 -23.04 -22.96
N ASP A 866 33.90 -23.15 -22.34
CA ASP A 866 34.27 -22.28 -21.21
C ASP A 866 35.03 -21.06 -21.75
N ARG A 867 34.40 -19.88 -21.63
CA ARG A 867 35.06 -18.57 -21.87
C ARG A 867 36.18 -18.25 -20.86
N SER A 868 36.50 -19.19 -19.94
CA SER A 868 37.47 -18.96 -18.87
C SER A 868 38.94 -19.19 -19.27
N GLY A 869 39.23 -19.64 -20.46
CA GLY A 869 40.60 -19.99 -20.92
C GLY A 869 41.24 -21.12 -20.12
N MET A 870 40.44 -22.09 -19.65
CA MET A 870 40.89 -23.32 -19.06
C MET A 870 41.24 -24.35 -20.15
N PRO A 871 42.28 -25.19 -19.99
CA PRO A 871 42.51 -26.33 -20.89
C PRO A 871 41.34 -27.30 -20.85
N LEU A 872 41.03 -27.90 -21.99
CA LEU A 872 39.97 -28.88 -22.11
C LEU A 872 40.20 -30.05 -21.16
N VAL A 873 39.23 -30.39 -20.33
CA VAL A 873 39.28 -31.54 -19.41
C VAL A 873 38.29 -32.59 -19.89
N LYS A 874 38.77 -33.79 -20.19
CA LYS A 874 37.99 -34.96 -20.69
C LYS A 874 38.08 -36.13 -19.70
N VAL A 875 37.04 -36.97 -19.69
CA VAL A 875 37.09 -38.29 -19.06
C VAL A 875 37.09 -39.33 -20.15
N ASP A 876 38.10 -40.19 -20.25
CA ASP A 876 38.18 -41.25 -21.24
C ASP A 876 37.31 -42.48 -20.90
N ALA A 877 37.17 -43.39 -21.82
CA ALA A 877 36.42 -44.62 -21.66
C ALA A 877 36.91 -45.52 -20.49
N ASN A 878 38.15 -45.30 -20.03
CA ASN A 878 38.72 -45.98 -18.88
C ASN A 878 38.56 -45.21 -17.58
N ARG A 879 37.67 -44.22 -17.56
CA ARG A 879 37.42 -43.30 -16.41
C ARG A 879 38.65 -42.55 -15.96
N ARG A 880 39.53 -42.16 -16.89
CA ARG A 880 40.69 -41.31 -16.60
C ARG A 880 40.43 -39.88 -17.00
N ILE A 881 40.83 -38.93 -16.18
CA ILE A 881 40.75 -37.52 -16.53
C ILE A 881 41.97 -37.19 -17.40
N VAL A 882 41.72 -36.67 -18.59
CA VAL A 882 42.72 -36.27 -19.60
C VAL A 882 42.62 -34.75 -19.75
N VAL A 883 43.77 -34.05 -19.59
CA VAL A 883 43.87 -32.59 -19.70
C VAL A 883 45.05 -32.24 -20.57
N SER A 884 44.91 -31.28 -21.49
CA SER A 884 46.05 -30.77 -22.26
C SER A 884 46.94 -29.91 -21.35
N GLY A 885 48.02 -30.51 -20.81
CA GLY A 885 49.00 -29.87 -19.94
C GLY A 885 49.08 -30.49 -18.53
N ALA A 886 50.00 -29.95 -17.72
CA ALA A 886 50.19 -30.46 -16.37
C ALA A 886 49.01 -30.05 -15.45
N TYR A 887 48.44 -31.01 -14.73
CA TYR A 887 47.33 -30.78 -13.84
C TYR A 887 47.46 -31.54 -12.52
N GLU A 888 46.75 -31.08 -11.50
CA GLU A 888 46.57 -31.79 -10.24
C GLU A 888 45.11 -32.26 -10.15
N LEU A 889 44.90 -33.44 -9.58
CA LEU A 889 43.58 -34.03 -9.44
C LEU A 889 43.31 -34.30 -7.95
N PHE A 890 42.07 -34.00 -7.55
CA PHE A 890 41.63 -34.19 -6.16
C PHE A 890 40.22 -34.79 -6.14
N THR A 891 39.92 -35.56 -5.11
CA THR A 891 38.53 -35.97 -4.80
C THR A 891 37.72 -34.76 -4.33
N ALA A 892 36.39 -34.89 -4.28
CA ALA A 892 35.53 -33.84 -3.73
C ALA A 892 35.84 -33.49 -2.25
N SER A 893 36.43 -34.42 -1.50
CA SER A 893 36.92 -34.23 -0.14
C SER A 893 38.32 -33.60 -0.04
N GLY A 894 38.94 -33.23 -1.17
CA GLY A 894 40.26 -32.60 -1.24
C GLY A 894 41.46 -33.56 -1.19
N THR A 895 41.25 -34.88 -1.24
CA THR A 895 42.34 -35.85 -1.30
C THR A 895 42.97 -35.86 -2.67
N LYS A 896 44.30 -35.73 -2.78
CA LYS A 896 45.03 -35.72 -4.06
C LYS A 896 45.03 -37.10 -4.67
N VAL A 897 44.74 -37.19 -5.97
CA VAL A 897 44.72 -38.39 -6.78
C VAL A 897 45.80 -38.29 -7.85
N ALA A 898 46.43 -39.38 -8.19
CA ALA A 898 47.47 -39.39 -9.24
C ALA A 898 46.83 -39.10 -10.61
N PRO A 899 47.35 -38.15 -11.42
CA PRO A 899 46.87 -37.93 -12.76
C PRO A 899 46.98 -39.19 -13.65
N GLY A 900 45.97 -39.46 -14.49
CA GLY A 900 45.92 -40.62 -15.37
C GLY A 900 45.48 -41.93 -14.69
N SER A 901 45.17 -41.95 -13.40
CA SER A 901 44.56 -43.11 -12.73
C SER A 901 43.14 -43.37 -13.23
N SER A 902 42.73 -44.66 -13.28
CA SER A 902 41.32 -45.02 -13.47
C SER A 902 40.56 -44.67 -12.17
N LEU A 903 39.47 -43.91 -12.29
CA LEU A 903 38.75 -43.33 -11.17
C LEU A 903 37.42 -44.07 -10.91
N ALA A 904 37.03 -44.16 -9.69
CA ALA A 904 35.66 -44.56 -9.32
C ALA A 904 34.64 -43.50 -9.76
N PRO A 905 33.38 -43.88 -10.01
CA PRO A 905 32.34 -42.92 -10.24
C PRO A 905 32.27 -41.88 -9.06
N GLY A 906 32.24 -40.61 -9.39
CA GLY A 906 32.26 -39.60 -8.37
C GLY A 906 32.64 -38.21 -8.91
N VAL A 907 32.70 -37.23 -8.01
CA VAL A 907 33.10 -35.87 -8.31
C VAL A 907 34.58 -35.66 -8.00
N TYR A 908 35.28 -35.07 -8.95
CA TYR A 908 36.72 -34.75 -8.84
C TYR A 908 36.97 -33.27 -9.17
N LEU A 909 38.01 -32.71 -8.59
CA LEU A 909 38.47 -31.35 -8.83
C LEU A 909 39.78 -31.40 -9.63
N VAL A 910 39.80 -30.82 -10.79
CA VAL A 910 41.00 -30.73 -11.65
C VAL A 910 41.54 -29.31 -11.54
N LYS A 911 42.80 -29.21 -11.13
CA LYS A 911 43.48 -27.90 -11.01
C LYS A 911 44.56 -27.79 -12.06
N VAL A 912 44.49 -26.74 -12.87
CA VAL A 912 45.48 -26.38 -13.88
C VAL A 912 46.00 -24.96 -13.58
N GLY A 913 47.24 -24.88 -13.14
CA GLY A 913 47.82 -23.62 -12.68
C GLY A 913 47.05 -23.04 -11.47
N LYS A 914 46.49 -21.83 -11.62
CA LYS A 914 45.70 -21.17 -10.56
C LYS A 914 44.17 -21.46 -10.65
N LYS A 915 43.73 -22.16 -11.65
CA LYS A 915 42.31 -22.42 -11.91
C LYS A 915 41.91 -23.86 -11.54
N THR A 916 40.72 -24.03 -11.00
CA THR A 916 40.18 -25.35 -10.62
C THR A 916 38.82 -25.54 -11.25
N THR A 917 38.61 -26.71 -11.87
CA THR A 917 37.29 -27.09 -12.41
C THR A 917 36.82 -28.41 -11.78
N LYS A 918 35.52 -28.62 -11.77
CA LYS A 918 34.85 -29.80 -11.23
C LYS A 918 34.55 -30.75 -12.40
N VAL A 919 34.86 -32.01 -12.25
CA VAL A 919 34.63 -33.07 -13.24
C VAL A 919 33.85 -34.18 -12.57
N VAL A 920 32.86 -34.70 -13.27
CA VAL A 920 32.06 -35.85 -12.83
C VAL A 920 32.52 -37.07 -13.62
N VAL A 921 33.02 -38.06 -12.91
CA VAL A 921 33.34 -39.36 -13.45
C VAL A 921 32.15 -40.31 -13.21
N ARG A 922 31.60 -40.86 -14.24
CA ARG A 922 30.40 -41.73 -14.18
C ARG A 922 30.75 -43.19 -14.26
#